data_04482e9e8b1a6cac07183890cd8daf89
#
_entry.id   04482e9e8b1a6cac07183890cd8daf89
#
_cell.length_a   1.000
_cell.length_b   1.000
_cell.length_c   1.000
_cell.angle_alpha   90.00
_cell.angle_beta   90.00
_cell.angle_gamma   90.00
#
_symmetry.space_group_name_H-M   'P 1'
#
loop_
_entity.id
_entity.type
_entity.pdbx_description
1 polymer ?
#
loop_
_entity_poly.entity_id
_entity_poly.type
_entity_poly.pdbx_seq_one_letter_code
_entity_poly.pdbx_strand_id
1 'polypeptide(L)'
;MIDAIEFLKLIPVWSDIDLAVANYVSNLCANDKKVHGFVLGLLLQHARNNGSVCIKYEEIGQVFEDIIDNEISLYKRSKVIAEFNGRLGLSGKDTGAVNAEDSDWFSRYLAVSGLDKILKELSQKSFYDNGGPGESCMQFIDDSVIEYVADSGRNLHDSMTVGRQNREVRVPLVYSLERIYISRYFAYELIIAGYIRNSVRIECITTGKKSEKLSPSFDMKNIHNMWTEVYDAIDEVERKLGGSADKNEINWQKVAVAMSLCHPFSIITGGPGTGKTYTVSVLICLLKKICSSLRIGIAAPTGKAAARVKESLNDAFSGPFAEAYRKLYPNLIDEIASAETVHKMLGIFPGKSVSRVNENNPLNLDVLIIDEVSMMDIFLMNKVVAALRSGTRLILLGDKDQLASVEAGSVLGDICTILGMSDKEQKLTDYEKDVVTGLTGYTEKELFSVPGLASGIASLHKSRRYESSPLIGVLANYVNSQDFRYSETMNIVRKQNSAELQPLSGGNSLSFGAVTSDRDNRNIKGVALINGCGKELVDILCEKAVTGWNIEKSGTDEKKIFDLPSACASYRKFVEYTTAHPVLSSTENENGECAQADSYVAKAFGMINAFRVLCPERQGFFGVRYVNDGIATAGLRWLKKHADRDKYPEIATLDKTWYPGLILMVTKNDSNLGLKNGDMVICGYDEKYGSAKRVWVQMENKKYKSVSFGMLAEYETGFAMTIHKSQGSEFDHTMMVMNGTERTITKELVYTGITRARYFVSMIVGNNGCSNTVNLDDRFAQKVKRSSGLSERLYGR
;
A
#
# COMPACT_ATOMS: atom_id res chain seq x y z
N MET A 1 -27.54 2.33 -39.00
CA MET A 1 -26.35 2.54 -38.20
C MET A 1 -26.70 2.08 -36.80
N ILE A 2 -26.14 1.00 -36.32
CA ILE A 2 -26.42 0.52 -34.97
C ILE A 2 -25.76 1.53 -34.03
N ASP A 3 -26.47 1.90 -32.97
CA ASP A 3 -26.00 2.90 -32.01
C ASP A 3 -24.71 2.41 -31.37
N ALA A 4 -23.59 3.09 -31.59
CA ALA A 4 -22.28 2.74 -31.03
C ALA A 4 -22.30 2.64 -29.50
N ILE A 5 -23.21 3.41 -28.86
CA ILE A 5 -23.45 3.35 -27.42
C ILE A 5 -24.01 2.00 -27.02
N GLU A 6 -24.95 1.46 -27.77
CA GLU A 6 -25.51 0.14 -27.50
C GLU A 6 -24.46 -0.98 -27.61
N PHE A 7 -23.49 -0.83 -28.51
CA PHE A 7 -22.37 -1.76 -28.60
C PHE A 7 -21.44 -1.70 -27.40
N LEU A 8 -21.10 -0.50 -26.96
CA LEU A 8 -20.25 -0.34 -25.79
C LEU A 8 -20.88 -0.95 -24.52
N LYS A 9 -22.21 -0.91 -24.42
CA LYS A 9 -22.94 -1.55 -23.32
C LYS A 9 -22.89 -3.07 -23.36
N LEU A 10 -22.62 -3.68 -24.50
CA LEU A 10 -22.48 -5.15 -24.62
C LEU A 10 -21.16 -5.67 -24.05
N ILE A 11 -20.16 -4.81 -23.89
CA ILE A 11 -18.84 -5.17 -23.38
C ILE A 11 -19.00 -5.50 -21.88
N PRO A 12 -18.77 -6.75 -21.43
CA PRO A 12 -19.09 -7.18 -20.06
C PRO A 12 -18.07 -6.77 -19.00
N VAL A 13 -17.32 -5.72 -19.28
CA VAL A 13 -16.31 -5.12 -18.41
C VAL A 13 -16.90 -3.99 -17.55
N TRP A 14 -17.96 -3.34 -18.08
CA TRP A 14 -18.55 -2.17 -17.45
C TRP A 14 -19.54 -2.54 -16.34
N SER A 15 -19.38 -1.94 -15.17
CA SER A 15 -20.39 -1.99 -14.11
C SER A 15 -21.57 -1.06 -14.40
N ASP A 16 -22.69 -1.25 -13.71
CA ASP A 16 -23.84 -0.36 -13.79
C ASP A 16 -23.50 1.10 -13.48
N ILE A 17 -22.53 1.32 -12.57
CA ILE A 17 -22.04 2.65 -12.20
C ILE A 17 -21.25 3.28 -13.35
N ASP A 18 -20.40 2.50 -14.02
CA ASP A 18 -19.61 2.98 -15.17
C ASP A 18 -20.53 3.42 -16.29
N LEU A 19 -21.54 2.61 -16.60
CA LEU A 19 -22.56 2.93 -17.60
C LEU A 19 -23.41 4.14 -17.21
N ALA A 20 -23.75 4.29 -15.92
CA ALA A 20 -24.52 5.45 -15.44
C ALA A 20 -23.73 6.74 -15.59
N VAL A 21 -22.44 6.76 -15.25
CA VAL A 21 -21.56 7.91 -15.43
C VAL A 21 -21.39 8.25 -16.91
N ALA A 22 -21.15 7.24 -17.75
CA ALA A 22 -21.02 7.44 -19.20
C ALA A 22 -22.30 8.02 -19.82
N ASN A 23 -23.47 7.49 -19.45
CA ASN A 23 -24.77 8.04 -19.89
C ASN A 23 -24.96 9.48 -19.41
N TYR A 24 -24.57 9.81 -18.18
CA TYR A 24 -24.66 11.17 -17.66
C TYR A 24 -23.81 12.13 -18.49
N VAL A 25 -22.53 11.82 -18.73
CA VAL A 25 -21.63 12.63 -19.56
C VAL A 25 -22.15 12.75 -20.99
N SER A 26 -22.60 11.64 -21.59
CA SER A 26 -23.18 11.60 -22.93
C SER A 26 -24.38 12.54 -23.07
N ASN A 27 -25.27 12.57 -22.08
CA ASN A 27 -26.49 13.39 -22.12
C ASN A 27 -26.21 14.90 -22.00
N LEU A 28 -25.05 15.28 -21.51
CA LEU A 28 -24.58 16.67 -21.46
C LEU A 28 -23.91 17.14 -22.76
N CYS A 29 -23.61 16.20 -23.67
CA CYS A 29 -22.96 16.51 -24.94
C CYS A 29 -24.00 16.88 -26.03
N ALA A 30 -23.56 17.67 -27.03
CA ALA A 30 -24.33 17.91 -28.25
C ALA A 30 -24.69 16.59 -28.94
N ASN A 31 -25.81 16.55 -29.69
CA ASN A 31 -26.36 15.32 -30.24
C ASN A 31 -25.39 14.53 -31.13
N ASP A 32 -24.56 15.21 -31.89
CA ASP A 32 -23.50 14.63 -32.75
C ASP A 32 -22.28 14.13 -31.97
N LYS A 33 -22.12 14.51 -30.68
CA LYS A 33 -20.99 14.20 -29.82
C LYS A 33 -21.34 13.29 -28.63
N LYS A 34 -22.56 12.79 -28.54
CA LYS A 34 -23.02 11.91 -27.46
C LYS A 34 -22.14 10.68 -27.29
N VAL A 35 -21.68 10.07 -28.41
CA VAL A 35 -20.82 8.90 -28.36
C VAL A 35 -19.44 9.26 -27.79
N HIS A 36 -18.85 10.40 -28.14
CA HIS A 36 -17.59 10.85 -27.57
C HIS A 36 -17.70 11.03 -26.07
N GLY A 37 -18.75 11.69 -25.59
CA GLY A 37 -19.01 11.85 -24.16
C GLY A 37 -19.20 10.53 -23.44
N PHE A 38 -19.89 9.57 -24.07
CA PHE A 38 -20.09 8.23 -23.50
C PHE A 38 -18.74 7.49 -23.36
N VAL A 39 -17.91 7.47 -24.40
CA VAL A 39 -16.58 6.87 -24.39
C VAL A 39 -15.70 7.50 -23.31
N LEU A 40 -15.62 8.83 -23.24
CA LEU A 40 -14.84 9.53 -22.21
C LEU A 40 -15.33 9.20 -20.81
N GLY A 41 -16.63 9.16 -20.58
CA GLY A 41 -17.21 8.78 -19.29
C GLY A 41 -16.84 7.37 -18.86
N LEU A 42 -16.90 6.38 -19.77
CA LEU A 42 -16.46 5.03 -19.52
C LEU A 42 -14.98 4.94 -19.17
N LEU A 43 -14.13 5.56 -20.00
CA LEU A 43 -12.68 5.49 -19.82
C LEU A 43 -12.21 6.17 -18.54
N LEU A 44 -12.77 7.33 -18.21
CA LEU A 44 -12.45 8.03 -16.97
C LEU A 44 -12.88 7.24 -15.73
N GLN A 45 -14.04 6.59 -15.80
CA GLN A 45 -14.51 5.77 -14.70
C GLN A 45 -13.65 4.50 -14.55
N HIS A 46 -13.26 3.87 -15.67
CA HIS A 46 -12.33 2.77 -15.67
C HIS A 46 -10.96 3.19 -15.10
N ALA A 47 -10.40 4.31 -15.55
CA ALA A 47 -9.15 4.86 -15.03
C ALA A 47 -9.23 5.09 -13.52
N ARG A 48 -10.36 5.61 -13.03
CA ARG A 48 -10.61 5.78 -11.59
C ARG A 48 -10.62 4.45 -10.86
N ASN A 49 -11.29 3.44 -11.38
CA ASN A 49 -11.34 2.10 -10.78
C ASN A 49 -9.94 1.47 -10.69
N ASN A 50 -9.04 1.84 -11.60
CA ASN A 50 -7.62 1.44 -11.61
C ASN A 50 -6.69 2.42 -10.87
N GLY A 51 -7.26 3.33 -10.07
CA GLY A 51 -6.51 4.22 -9.19
C GLY A 51 -5.98 5.49 -9.84
N SER A 52 -6.27 5.77 -11.12
CA SER A 52 -5.93 7.02 -11.79
C SER A 52 -6.96 8.12 -11.49
N VAL A 53 -6.55 9.38 -11.49
CA VAL A 53 -7.44 10.53 -11.30
C VAL A 53 -7.79 11.22 -12.61
N CYS A 54 -7.04 10.93 -13.68
CA CYS A 54 -7.20 11.49 -15.02
C CYS A 54 -6.70 10.52 -16.09
N ILE A 55 -6.89 10.87 -17.36
CA ILE A 55 -6.33 10.19 -18.53
C ILE A 55 -5.63 11.24 -19.40
N LYS A 56 -4.44 10.94 -19.92
CA LYS A 56 -3.83 11.73 -20.99
C LYS A 56 -4.58 11.48 -22.29
N TYR A 57 -4.85 12.56 -23.07
CA TYR A 57 -5.58 12.39 -24.31
C TYR A 57 -4.88 11.47 -25.30
N GLU A 58 -3.55 11.48 -25.34
CA GLU A 58 -2.73 10.59 -26.17
C GLU A 58 -2.90 9.10 -25.83
N GLU A 59 -3.23 8.79 -24.59
CA GLU A 59 -3.37 7.41 -24.09
C GLU A 59 -4.77 6.84 -24.28
N ILE A 60 -5.76 7.64 -24.72
CA ILE A 60 -7.18 7.24 -24.82
C ILE A 60 -7.37 5.98 -25.68
N GLY A 61 -6.75 5.93 -26.87
CA GLY A 61 -6.84 4.78 -27.76
C GLY A 61 -6.23 3.53 -27.12
N GLN A 62 -5.03 3.65 -26.56
CA GLN A 62 -4.32 2.55 -25.92
C GLN A 62 -5.06 2.04 -24.68
N VAL A 63 -5.58 2.95 -23.85
CA VAL A 63 -6.37 2.56 -22.67
C VAL A 63 -7.61 1.77 -23.08
N PHE A 64 -8.28 2.17 -24.16
CA PHE A 64 -9.45 1.45 -24.66
C PHE A 64 -9.06 0.05 -25.19
N GLU A 65 -8.00 -0.07 -25.97
CA GLU A 65 -7.47 -1.35 -26.44
C GLU A 65 -7.07 -2.26 -25.30
N ASP A 66 -6.35 -1.73 -24.30
CA ASP A 66 -5.93 -2.47 -23.13
C ASP A 66 -7.11 -3.05 -22.34
N ILE A 67 -8.22 -2.30 -22.22
CA ILE A 67 -9.45 -2.78 -21.58
C ILE A 67 -10.00 -3.98 -22.34
N ILE A 68 -10.11 -3.87 -23.65
CA ILE A 68 -10.73 -4.92 -24.47
C ILE A 68 -9.85 -6.17 -24.48
N ASP A 69 -8.55 -6.03 -24.68
CA ASP A 69 -7.64 -7.17 -24.80
C ASP A 69 -7.38 -7.89 -23.48
N ASN A 70 -7.43 -7.16 -22.39
CA ASN A 70 -7.01 -7.68 -21.09
C ASN A 70 -8.15 -8.19 -20.22
N GLU A 71 -9.30 -7.55 -20.28
CA GLU A 71 -10.41 -7.86 -19.39
C GLU A 71 -11.45 -8.77 -20.01
N ILE A 72 -11.43 -8.97 -21.33
CA ILE A 72 -12.40 -9.84 -22.01
C ILE A 72 -11.76 -11.20 -22.30
N SER A 73 -12.15 -12.23 -21.52
CA SER A 73 -11.74 -13.61 -21.81
C SER A 73 -12.26 -14.09 -23.18
N LEU A 74 -11.55 -15.05 -23.82
CA LEU A 74 -11.94 -15.64 -25.09
C LEU A 74 -13.43 -16.07 -25.15
N TYR A 75 -13.95 -16.65 -24.07
CA TYR A 75 -15.37 -17.03 -23.99
C TYR A 75 -16.31 -15.82 -24.02
N LYS A 76 -15.96 -14.75 -23.32
CA LYS A 76 -16.75 -13.51 -23.33
C LYS A 76 -16.63 -12.82 -24.69
N ARG A 77 -15.46 -12.84 -25.34
CA ARG A 77 -15.26 -12.33 -26.70
C ARG A 77 -16.20 -13.01 -27.68
N SER A 78 -16.25 -14.34 -27.68
CA SER A 78 -17.13 -15.11 -28.56
C SER A 78 -18.59 -14.72 -28.38
N LYS A 79 -19.05 -14.48 -27.15
CA LYS A 79 -20.42 -14.08 -26.86
C LYS A 79 -20.71 -12.65 -27.35
N VAL A 80 -19.82 -11.71 -27.10
CA VAL A 80 -19.94 -10.31 -27.59
C VAL A 80 -20.00 -10.28 -29.10
N ILE A 81 -19.12 -11.03 -29.78
CA ILE A 81 -19.03 -11.08 -31.24
C ILE A 81 -20.28 -11.75 -31.83
N ALA A 82 -20.78 -12.83 -31.24
CA ALA A 82 -22.01 -13.49 -31.69
C ALA A 82 -23.21 -12.53 -31.62
N GLU A 83 -23.36 -11.79 -30.54
CA GLU A 83 -24.42 -10.80 -30.39
C GLU A 83 -24.23 -9.62 -31.35
N PHE A 84 -22.98 -9.15 -31.55
CA PHE A 84 -22.61 -8.13 -32.53
C PHE A 84 -22.97 -8.54 -33.95
N ASN A 85 -22.53 -9.70 -34.40
CA ASN A 85 -22.86 -10.23 -35.74
C ASN A 85 -24.40 -10.43 -35.89
N GLY A 86 -25.07 -10.92 -34.86
CA GLY A 86 -26.53 -11.09 -34.85
C GLY A 86 -27.29 -9.79 -35.04
N ARG A 87 -26.87 -8.70 -34.40
CA ARG A 87 -27.48 -7.37 -34.55
C ARG A 87 -27.21 -6.76 -35.94
N LEU A 88 -26.10 -7.12 -36.57
CA LEU A 88 -25.78 -6.75 -37.96
C LEU A 88 -26.47 -7.63 -39.00
N GLY A 89 -27.12 -8.72 -38.58
CA GLY A 89 -27.74 -9.69 -39.49
C GLY A 89 -26.71 -10.52 -40.27
N LEU A 90 -25.46 -10.60 -39.78
CA LEU A 90 -24.36 -11.33 -40.40
C LEU A 90 -24.27 -12.76 -39.85
N SER A 91 -24.09 -13.73 -40.75
CA SER A 91 -23.77 -15.10 -40.39
C SER A 91 -22.25 -15.30 -40.40
N GLY A 92 -21.71 -16.25 -39.63
CA GLY A 92 -20.26 -16.49 -39.56
C GLY A 92 -19.57 -16.87 -40.89
N LYS A 93 -20.34 -16.90 -41.99
CA LYS A 93 -19.88 -17.14 -43.38
C LYS A 93 -19.83 -15.85 -44.21
N ASP A 94 -20.33 -14.75 -43.69
CA ASP A 94 -20.39 -13.49 -44.42
C ASP A 94 -19.02 -12.77 -44.32
N THR A 95 -18.60 -12.15 -45.44
CA THR A 95 -17.30 -11.47 -45.57
C THR A 95 -17.12 -10.28 -44.63
N GLY A 96 -18.20 -9.84 -43.93
CA GLY A 96 -18.16 -8.78 -42.93
C GLY A 96 -18.30 -9.27 -41.48
N ALA A 97 -18.49 -10.59 -41.26
CA ALA A 97 -18.61 -11.10 -39.89
C ALA A 97 -17.26 -11.11 -39.16
N VAL A 98 -17.31 -10.72 -37.89
CA VAL A 98 -16.15 -10.76 -37.00
C VAL A 98 -16.06 -12.15 -36.36
N ASN A 99 -14.86 -12.75 -36.31
CA ASN A 99 -14.62 -14.03 -35.67
C ASN A 99 -13.71 -13.84 -34.45
N ALA A 100 -14.04 -14.50 -33.33
CA ALA A 100 -13.30 -14.38 -32.05
C ALA A 100 -11.88 -14.95 -32.09
N GLU A 101 -11.60 -15.85 -33.03
CA GLU A 101 -10.30 -16.49 -33.20
C GLU A 101 -9.35 -15.67 -34.10
N ASP A 102 -9.88 -14.69 -34.84
CA ASP A 102 -9.05 -13.82 -35.69
C ASP A 102 -8.17 -12.91 -34.82
N SER A 103 -6.87 -12.83 -35.14
CA SER A 103 -5.94 -11.92 -34.46
C SER A 103 -6.39 -10.45 -34.57
N ASP A 104 -7.09 -10.10 -35.64
CA ASP A 104 -7.54 -8.74 -35.97
C ASP A 104 -9.02 -8.48 -35.65
N TRP A 105 -9.66 -9.33 -34.86
CA TRP A 105 -11.09 -9.22 -34.56
C TRP A 105 -11.47 -7.84 -33.99
N PHE A 106 -10.59 -7.28 -33.17
CA PHE A 106 -10.83 -6.02 -32.49
C PHE A 106 -10.76 -4.83 -33.45
N SER A 107 -9.75 -4.78 -34.32
CA SER A 107 -9.64 -3.75 -35.36
C SER A 107 -10.85 -3.74 -36.29
N ARG A 108 -11.37 -4.92 -36.66
CA ARG A 108 -12.60 -5.05 -37.46
C ARG A 108 -13.83 -4.57 -36.68
N TYR A 109 -13.92 -4.92 -35.40
CA TYR A 109 -14.99 -4.45 -34.52
C TYR A 109 -15.03 -2.94 -34.42
N LEU A 110 -13.87 -2.29 -34.21
CA LEU A 110 -13.74 -0.83 -34.15
C LEU A 110 -14.16 -0.18 -35.48
N ALA A 111 -13.69 -0.72 -36.61
CA ALA A 111 -14.01 -0.16 -37.93
C ALA A 111 -15.51 -0.21 -38.25
N VAL A 112 -16.16 -1.37 -37.99
CA VAL A 112 -17.60 -1.57 -38.27
C VAL A 112 -18.48 -0.76 -37.32
N SER A 113 -18.10 -0.61 -36.05
CA SER A 113 -18.83 0.20 -35.06
C SER A 113 -18.62 1.70 -35.21
N GLY A 114 -17.61 2.14 -36.00
CA GLY A 114 -17.24 3.55 -36.13
C GLY A 114 -16.51 4.12 -34.91
N LEU A 115 -16.19 3.31 -33.94
CA LEU A 115 -15.46 3.71 -32.74
C LEU A 115 -14.01 4.10 -33.02
N ASP A 116 -13.38 3.50 -34.04
CA ASP A 116 -12.02 3.82 -34.47
C ASP A 116 -11.85 5.32 -34.78
N LYS A 117 -12.82 5.89 -35.51
CA LYS A 117 -12.82 7.34 -35.80
C LYS A 117 -12.94 8.18 -34.53
N ILE A 118 -13.81 7.77 -33.62
CA ILE A 118 -14.07 8.49 -32.36
C ILE A 118 -12.84 8.45 -31.46
N LEU A 119 -12.20 7.29 -31.33
CA LEU A 119 -10.98 7.13 -30.53
C LEU A 119 -9.83 7.96 -31.11
N LYS A 120 -9.67 7.98 -32.45
CA LYS A 120 -8.68 8.84 -33.13
C LYS A 120 -8.93 10.31 -32.89
N GLU A 121 -10.18 10.77 -32.96
CA GLU A 121 -10.54 12.17 -32.67
C GLU A 121 -10.22 12.51 -31.20
N LEU A 122 -10.61 11.67 -30.25
CA LEU A 122 -10.35 11.87 -28.82
C LEU A 122 -8.85 11.82 -28.45
N SER A 123 -8.01 11.17 -29.27
CA SER A 123 -6.56 11.08 -29.05
C SER A 123 -5.78 12.24 -29.68
N GLN A 124 -6.44 13.20 -30.32
CA GLN A 124 -5.78 14.36 -30.95
C GLN A 124 -5.83 15.59 -30.05
N LYS A 125 -4.67 16.26 -29.88
CA LYS A 125 -4.60 17.53 -29.16
C LYS A 125 -5.53 18.59 -29.73
N SER A 126 -5.66 18.64 -31.07
CA SER A 126 -6.54 19.56 -31.79
C SER A 126 -8.03 19.41 -31.41
N PHE A 127 -8.42 18.26 -30.88
CA PHE A 127 -9.76 18.06 -30.35
C PHE A 127 -10.04 18.94 -29.11
N TYR A 128 -8.99 19.28 -28.36
CA TYR A 128 -9.04 20.02 -27.11
C TYR A 128 -8.51 21.46 -27.21
N ASP A 129 -7.73 21.82 -28.25
CA ASP A 129 -6.94 23.04 -28.36
C ASP A 129 -7.54 24.11 -29.31
N ASN A 130 -8.77 23.98 -29.82
CA ASN A 130 -9.36 24.88 -30.85
C ASN A 130 -9.86 26.22 -30.30
N GLY A 131 -9.06 26.95 -29.51
CA GLY A 131 -9.41 28.28 -29.04
C GLY A 131 -8.21 29.08 -28.54
N GLY A 132 -8.17 30.37 -28.84
CA GLY A 132 -7.18 31.26 -28.25
C GLY A 132 -7.37 31.46 -26.76
N PRO A 133 -6.44 32.15 -26.06
CA PRO A 133 -6.52 32.33 -24.63
C PRO A 133 -7.81 33.10 -24.26
N GLY A 134 -8.83 32.36 -23.83
CA GLY A 134 -10.12 32.90 -23.40
C GLY A 134 -11.35 32.31 -24.08
N GLU A 135 -11.19 31.46 -25.10
CA GLU A 135 -12.30 30.76 -25.73
C GLU A 135 -12.29 29.29 -25.39
N SER A 136 -13.44 28.76 -24.99
CA SER A 136 -13.68 27.37 -24.62
C SER A 136 -13.36 26.42 -25.79
N CYS A 137 -12.46 25.48 -25.56
CA CYS A 137 -11.75 24.74 -26.60
C CYS A 137 -12.40 23.46 -27.06
N MET A 138 -13.66 23.21 -26.76
CA MET A 138 -14.33 22.03 -27.25
C MET A 138 -15.51 22.33 -28.16
N GLN A 139 -15.26 22.42 -29.46
CA GLN A 139 -16.33 22.44 -30.48
C GLN A 139 -17.24 21.22 -30.46
N PHE A 140 -16.91 20.19 -29.65
CA PHE A 140 -17.54 18.87 -29.71
C PHE A 140 -18.32 18.48 -28.46
N ILE A 141 -18.03 19.09 -27.31
CA ILE A 141 -18.76 18.90 -26.07
C ILE A 141 -19.24 20.26 -25.64
N ASP A 142 -20.51 20.39 -25.28
CA ASP A 142 -21.10 21.64 -24.81
C ASP A 142 -20.20 22.23 -23.70
N ASP A 143 -19.96 23.57 -23.75
CA ASP A 143 -19.13 24.29 -22.78
C ASP A 143 -19.54 24.03 -21.32
N SER A 144 -20.77 23.57 -21.11
CA SER A 144 -21.26 23.14 -19.80
C SER A 144 -20.66 21.82 -19.31
N VAL A 145 -19.96 21.05 -20.15
CA VAL A 145 -19.48 19.68 -19.84
C VAL A 145 -18.00 19.65 -19.49
N ILE A 146 -17.19 20.50 -20.13
CA ILE A 146 -15.75 20.59 -19.83
C ILE A 146 -15.33 22.05 -19.63
N GLU A 147 -14.60 22.29 -18.55
CA GLU A 147 -13.94 23.56 -18.27
C GLU A 147 -12.44 23.42 -18.63
N TYR A 148 -11.97 24.32 -19.51
CA TYR A 148 -10.56 24.47 -19.83
C TYR A 148 -9.90 25.36 -18.78
N VAL A 149 -8.90 24.84 -18.11
CA VAL A 149 -8.05 25.61 -17.21
C VAL A 149 -6.71 25.82 -17.91
N ALA A 150 -6.49 27.04 -18.38
CA ALA A 150 -5.26 27.43 -19.04
C ALA A 150 -4.04 27.13 -18.15
N ASP A 151 -3.03 26.50 -18.74
CA ASP A 151 -1.76 26.14 -18.09
C ASP A 151 -0.89 27.36 -17.73
N SER A 152 -1.34 28.57 -18.08
CA SER A 152 -0.64 29.80 -17.72
C SER A 152 -0.67 29.99 -16.21
N GLY A 153 0.41 29.57 -15.54
CA GLY A 153 0.63 29.61 -14.08
C GLY A 153 0.57 31.00 -13.43
N ARG A 154 -0.16 31.95 -14.00
CA ARG A 154 -0.15 33.32 -13.51
C ARG A 154 -1.22 33.68 -12.50
N ASN A 155 -2.31 32.94 -12.34
CA ASN A 155 -3.42 33.38 -11.47
C ASN A 155 -4.10 32.22 -10.70
N LEU A 156 -3.40 31.15 -10.34
CA LEU A 156 -3.93 30.15 -9.39
C LEU A 156 -4.28 30.78 -8.02
N HIS A 157 -3.62 31.88 -7.66
CA HIS A 157 -3.91 32.60 -6.41
C HIS A 157 -5.27 33.32 -6.48
N ASP A 158 -5.67 33.89 -7.63
CA ASP A 158 -6.95 34.56 -7.79
C ASP A 158 -8.11 33.55 -7.94
N SER A 159 -7.88 32.40 -8.55
CA SER A 159 -8.89 31.32 -8.60
C SER A 159 -9.10 30.64 -7.25
N MET A 160 -8.10 30.61 -6.35
CA MET A 160 -8.26 30.10 -4.98
C MET A 160 -9.01 31.08 -4.07
N THR A 161 -8.89 32.39 -4.28
CA THR A 161 -9.72 33.38 -3.57
C THR A 161 -11.16 33.32 -4.04
N VAL A 162 -11.42 32.94 -5.28
CA VAL A 162 -12.74 32.69 -5.83
C VAL A 162 -13.36 31.38 -5.32
N GLY A 163 -12.58 30.39 -4.95
CA GLY A 163 -13.04 29.15 -4.30
C GLY A 163 -13.61 29.33 -2.89
N ARG A 164 -13.36 30.49 -2.23
CA ARG A 164 -14.02 30.87 -0.98
C ARG A 164 -15.49 31.32 -1.14
N GLN A 165 -15.93 31.56 -2.34
CA GLN A 165 -17.34 31.87 -2.64
C GLN A 165 -17.91 30.72 -3.50
N ASN A 166 -18.49 29.70 -2.87
CA ASN A 166 -19.49 28.72 -3.38
C ASN A 166 -19.66 28.68 -4.94
N ARG A 167 -18.58 28.56 -5.70
CA ARG A 167 -18.69 28.08 -7.07
C ARG A 167 -18.62 26.58 -7.03
N GLU A 168 -19.78 25.94 -6.96
CA GLU A 168 -19.94 24.55 -7.38
C GLU A 168 -19.27 24.42 -8.75
N VAL A 169 -18.30 23.52 -8.88
CA VAL A 169 -17.76 23.17 -10.19
C VAL A 169 -18.95 22.60 -10.98
N ARG A 170 -19.47 23.40 -11.91
CA ARG A 170 -20.71 23.09 -12.63
C ARG A 170 -20.51 22.10 -13.76
N VAL A 171 -19.25 21.91 -14.18
CA VAL A 171 -18.90 21.01 -15.29
C VAL A 171 -18.38 19.68 -14.77
N PRO A 172 -18.81 18.55 -15.33
CA PRO A 172 -18.40 17.23 -14.86
C PRO A 172 -16.95 16.85 -15.21
N LEU A 173 -16.41 17.42 -16.29
CA LEU A 173 -15.07 17.13 -16.80
C LEU A 173 -14.22 18.40 -16.91
N VAL A 174 -12.92 18.26 -16.72
CA VAL A 174 -11.93 19.35 -16.85
C VAL A 174 -10.76 18.86 -17.69
N TYR A 175 -10.32 19.67 -18.67
CA TYR A 175 -9.08 19.47 -19.40
C TYR A 175 -7.99 20.40 -18.88
N SER A 176 -6.87 19.84 -18.48
CA SER A 176 -5.71 20.60 -17.97
C SER A 176 -4.44 19.78 -18.05
N LEU A 177 -3.30 20.39 -18.41
CA LEU A 177 -2.00 19.73 -18.52
C LEU A 177 -2.06 18.46 -19.40
N GLU A 178 -2.69 18.60 -20.58
CA GLU A 178 -2.87 17.48 -21.53
C GLU A 178 -3.62 16.27 -20.97
N ARG A 179 -4.39 16.45 -19.89
CA ARG A 179 -5.17 15.43 -19.19
C ARG A 179 -6.63 15.82 -19.08
N ILE A 180 -7.47 14.79 -19.07
CA ILE A 180 -8.90 14.89 -18.85
C ILE A 180 -9.22 14.32 -17.48
N TYR A 181 -9.95 15.07 -16.68
CA TYR A 181 -10.31 14.78 -15.30
C TYR A 181 -11.82 14.71 -15.11
N ILE A 182 -12.24 13.91 -14.14
CA ILE A 182 -13.51 14.18 -13.46
C ILE A 182 -13.28 15.40 -12.55
N SER A 183 -14.09 16.44 -12.66
CA SER A 183 -13.88 17.76 -12.04
C SER A 183 -13.51 17.75 -10.57
N ARG A 184 -14.11 16.87 -9.77
CA ARG A 184 -13.80 16.80 -8.34
C ARG A 184 -12.36 16.38 -8.06
N TYR A 185 -11.77 15.49 -8.87
CA TYR A 185 -10.38 15.05 -8.69
C TYR A 185 -9.41 16.16 -9.09
N PHE A 186 -9.75 16.90 -10.14
CA PHE A 186 -9.03 18.11 -10.51
C PHE A 186 -8.99 19.12 -9.36
N ALA A 187 -10.14 19.40 -8.75
CA ALA A 187 -10.24 20.30 -7.61
C ALA A 187 -9.39 19.81 -6.40
N TYR A 188 -9.37 18.50 -6.14
CA TYR A 188 -8.54 17.94 -5.08
C TYR A 188 -7.05 18.13 -5.35
N GLU A 189 -6.57 17.90 -6.58
CA GLU A 189 -5.18 18.19 -6.94
C GLU A 189 -4.81 19.65 -6.76
N LEU A 190 -5.68 20.58 -7.18
CA LEU A 190 -5.45 22.01 -7.01
C LEU A 190 -5.31 22.41 -5.53
N ILE A 191 -6.22 21.92 -4.68
CA ILE A 191 -6.22 22.24 -3.25
C ILE A 191 -4.95 21.71 -2.59
N ILE A 192 -4.58 20.45 -2.87
CA ILE A 192 -3.38 19.81 -2.31
C ILE A 192 -2.12 20.53 -2.81
N ALA A 193 -2.00 20.75 -4.12
CA ALA A 193 -0.86 21.45 -4.71
C ALA A 193 -0.71 22.88 -4.17
N GLY A 194 -1.81 23.61 -4.05
CA GLY A 194 -1.83 24.96 -3.48
C GLY A 194 -1.39 24.99 -2.02
N TYR A 195 -1.87 24.04 -1.20
CA TYR A 195 -1.44 23.93 0.19
C TYR A 195 0.08 23.64 0.30
N ILE A 196 0.58 22.67 -0.45
CA ILE A 196 2.00 22.28 -0.41
C ILE A 196 2.88 23.45 -0.88
N ARG A 197 2.56 24.07 -2.03
CA ARG A 197 3.32 25.22 -2.55
C ARG A 197 3.40 26.36 -1.55
N ASN A 198 2.27 26.70 -0.93
CA ASN A 198 2.24 27.75 0.08
C ASN A 198 3.01 27.40 1.35
N SER A 199 3.06 26.13 1.71
CA SER A 199 3.72 25.65 2.93
C SER A 199 5.23 25.44 2.78
N VAL A 200 5.70 25.01 1.60
CA VAL A 200 7.11 24.71 1.32
C VAL A 200 7.78 25.84 0.52
N ARG A 201 7.01 26.79 -0.02
CA ARG A 201 7.51 27.83 -0.97
C ARG A 201 8.42 27.20 -2.03
N ILE A 202 7.88 26.22 -2.77
CA ILE A 202 8.56 25.74 -3.97
C ILE A 202 8.60 26.95 -4.92
N GLU A 203 9.73 27.65 -4.96
CA GLU A 203 9.98 28.69 -5.95
C GLU A 203 9.92 28.00 -7.31
N CYS A 204 8.84 28.29 -8.06
CA CYS A 204 8.81 27.96 -9.48
C CYS A 204 10.05 28.58 -10.09
N ILE A 205 10.94 27.78 -10.65
CA ILE A 205 12.23 28.10 -11.26
C ILE A 205 12.12 29.19 -12.37
N THR A 206 10.91 29.63 -12.67
CA THR A 206 10.60 30.52 -13.80
C THR A 206 10.53 32.02 -13.50
N THR A 207 10.54 32.46 -12.25
CA THR A 207 10.46 33.91 -11.97
C THR A 207 11.35 34.31 -10.78
N GLY A 208 12.51 34.89 -11.06
CA GLY A 208 13.48 35.38 -10.09
C GLY A 208 13.00 36.58 -9.23
N LYS A 209 11.89 36.42 -8.51
CA LYS A 209 11.44 37.40 -7.51
C LYS A 209 11.60 36.85 -6.10
N LYS A 210 12.42 37.55 -5.29
CA LYS A 210 12.58 37.29 -3.85
C LYS A 210 11.23 37.48 -3.16
N SER A 211 10.75 36.47 -2.46
CA SER A 211 9.52 36.52 -1.67
C SER A 211 9.83 36.72 -0.17
N GLU A 212 9.02 37.56 0.46
CA GLU A 212 9.11 37.93 1.88
C GLU A 212 8.70 36.79 2.83
N LYS A 213 9.27 36.86 4.03
CA LYS A 213 9.25 35.88 5.12
C LYS A 213 7.83 35.48 5.56
N LEU A 214 7.54 34.15 5.60
CA LEU A 214 6.41 33.55 6.28
C LEU A 214 6.88 32.28 7.08
N SER A 215 7.69 32.49 8.10
CA SER A 215 7.79 31.51 9.20
C SER A 215 7.66 32.29 10.51
N PRO A 216 7.02 31.72 11.55
CA PRO A 216 7.24 32.25 12.89
C PRO A 216 8.74 32.21 13.09
N SER A 217 9.32 33.35 13.42
CA SER A 217 10.75 33.48 13.68
C SER A 217 11.12 32.63 14.92
N PHE A 218 11.42 31.34 14.68
CA PHE A 218 12.13 30.58 15.67
C PHE A 218 13.51 31.21 15.84
N ASP A 219 13.84 31.56 17.04
CA ASP A 219 15.21 32.00 17.38
C ASP A 219 16.16 30.82 17.13
N MET A 220 16.92 30.87 16.03
CA MET A 220 17.80 29.78 15.61
C MET A 220 18.85 29.42 16.69
N LYS A 221 19.26 30.37 17.56
CA LYS A 221 20.14 30.06 18.69
C LYS A 221 19.45 29.17 19.72
N ASN A 222 18.18 29.43 20.01
CA ASN A 222 17.40 28.58 20.92
C ASN A 222 17.18 27.21 20.35
N ILE A 223 16.87 27.10 19.04
CA ILE A 223 16.72 25.80 18.37
C ILE A 223 18.04 25.02 18.42
N HIS A 224 19.15 25.65 18.13
CA HIS A 224 20.49 25.00 18.17
C HIS A 224 20.83 24.46 19.56
N ASN A 225 20.57 25.22 20.61
CA ASN A 225 20.79 24.76 21.97
C ASN A 225 19.91 23.58 22.35
N MET A 226 18.62 23.63 22.01
CA MET A 226 17.68 22.52 22.25
C MET A 226 17.98 21.29 21.41
N TRP A 227 18.41 21.49 20.18
CA TRP A 227 18.90 20.42 19.29
C TRP A 227 20.10 19.71 19.91
N THR A 228 21.10 20.46 20.34
CA THR A 228 22.31 19.91 20.97
C THR A 228 21.93 19.12 22.23
N GLU A 229 21.09 19.69 23.11
CA GLU A 229 20.66 19.02 24.33
C GLU A 229 19.92 17.70 24.06
N VAL A 230 19.03 17.68 23.05
CA VAL A 230 18.27 16.45 22.67
C VAL A 230 19.21 15.40 22.10
N TYR A 231 20.09 15.77 21.17
CA TYR A 231 20.97 14.80 20.53
C TYR A 231 22.11 14.35 21.44
N ASP A 232 22.62 15.18 22.33
CA ASP A 232 23.63 14.78 23.35
C ASP A 232 23.04 13.71 24.29
N ALA A 233 21.77 13.88 24.70
CA ALA A 233 21.06 12.88 25.53
C ALA A 233 20.84 11.55 24.79
N ILE A 234 20.53 11.61 23.50
CA ILE A 234 20.34 10.42 22.66
C ILE A 234 21.68 9.73 22.40
N ASP A 235 22.72 10.48 22.03
CA ASP A 235 24.06 9.97 21.73
C ASP A 235 24.72 9.36 23.00
N GLU A 236 24.37 9.83 24.20
CA GLU A 236 24.79 9.22 25.48
C GLU A 236 24.18 7.81 25.62
N VAL A 237 22.89 7.65 25.31
CA VAL A 237 22.22 6.35 25.37
C VAL A 237 22.78 5.40 24.31
N GLU A 238 22.96 5.87 23.06
CA GLU A 238 23.55 5.05 21.99
C GLU A 238 24.94 4.52 22.37
N ARG A 239 25.79 5.37 22.96
CA ARG A 239 27.11 4.95 23.47
C ARG A 239 27.02 3.89 24.57
N LYS A 240 26.08 4.01 25.50
CA LYS A 240 25.84 3.01 26.55
C LYS A 240 25.37 1.68 25.98
N LEU A 241 24.66 1.68 24.85
CA LEU A 241 24.19 0.48 24.14
C LEU A 241 25.27 -0.17 23.25
N GLY A 242 26.50 0.38 23.23
CA GLY A 242 27.60 -0.14 22.39
C GLY A 242 27.49 0.24 20.92
N GLY A 243 26.65 1.18 20.59
CA GLY A 243 26.54 1.76 19.23
C GLY A 243 27.75 2.68 19.00
N SER A 244 28.61 2.34 18.05
CA SER A 244 29.60 3.29 17.49
C SER A 244 28.94 3.91 16.26
N ALA A 245 28.57 5.18 16.33
CA ALA A 245 28.24 5.94 15.13
C ALA A 245 29.47 5.94 14.21
N ASP A 246 29.36 5.35 13.03
CA ASP A 246 30.43 5.50 12.04
C ASP A 246 30.48 6.97 11.64
N LYS A 247 31.52 7.66 12.03
CA LYS A 247 31.68 9.13 11.86
C LYS A 247 31.65 9.56 10.39
N ASN A 248 31.78 8.61 9.47
CA ASN A 248 31.82 8.85 8.03
C ASN A 248 30.45 8.64 7.36
N GLU A 249 29.42 8.16 8.07
CA GLU A 249 28.10 7.90 7.49
C GLU A 249 27.09 8.99 7.90
N ILE A 250 26.35 9.53 6.92
CA ILE A 250 25.31 10.53 7.18
C ILE A 250 24.16 9.90 7.97
N ASN A 251 23.82 10.51 9.10
CA ASN A 251 22.62 10.16 9.84
C ASN A 251 21.38 10.82 9.22
N TRP A 252 20.75 10.13 8.28
CA TRP A 252 19.57 10.62 7.58
C TRP A 252 18.36 10.88 8.48
N GLN A 253 18.30 10.29 9.66
CA GLN A 253 17.29 10.58 10.66
C GLN A 253 17.47 11.98 11.24
N LYS A 254 18.73 12.38 11.56
CA LYS A 254 19.05 13.76 11.97
C LYS A 254 18.70 14.75 10.87
N VAL A 255 19.05 14.45 9.61
CA VAL A 255 18.71 15.29 8.44
C VAL A 255 17.20 15.45 8.29
N ALA A 256 16.42 14.36 8.43
CA ALA A 256 14.97 14.39 8.33
C ALA A 256 14.31 15.23 9.43
N VAL A 257 14.82 15.16 10.67
CA VAL A 257 14.34 16.01 11.77
C VAL A 257 14.65 17.49 11.47
N ALA A 258 15.88 17.82 11.03
CA ALA A 258 16.26 19.19 10.69
C ALA A 258 15.40 19.75 9.54
N MET A 259 15.19 18.97 8.46
CA MET A 259 14.30 19.35 7.35
C MET A 259 12.87 19.57 7.82
N SER A 260 12.36 18.74 8.74
CA SER A 260 11.00 18.88 9.25
C SER A 260 10.79 20.13 10.12
N LEU A 261 11.86 20.77 10.58
CA LEU A 261 11.78 22.06 11.28
C LEU A 261 11.71 23.25 10.32
N CYS A 262 12.21 23.10 9.08
CA CYS A 262 12.27 24.22 8.12
C CYS A 262 10.89 24.70 7.67
N HIS A 263 9.93 23.78 7.49
CA HIS A 263 8.63 24.08 6.88
C HIS A 263 7.43 23.62 7.69
N PRO A 264 6.27 24.28 7.51
CA PRO A 264 4.99 23.77 8.03
C PRO A 264 4.55 22.43 7.40
N PHE A 265 5.03 22.12 6.19
CA PHE A 265 4.78 20.85 5.51
C PHE A 265 6.09 20.09 5.34
N SER A 266 6.13 18.82 5.73
CA SER A 266 7.26 17.96 5.48
C SER A 266 6.89 16.50 5.28
N ILE A 267 7.74 15.79 4.53
CA ILE A 267 7.61 14.35 4.27
C ILE A 267 8.89 13.64 4.72
N ILE A 268 8.74 12.60 5.51
CA ILE A 268 9.81 11.65 5.84
C ILE A 268 9.45 10.32 5.17
N THR A 269 10.12 10.02 4.07
CA THR A 269 9.93 8.77 3.34
C THR A 269 11.05 7.79 3.63
N GLY A 270 10.79 6.50 3.51
CA GLY A 270 11.79 5.45 3.67
C GLY A 270 11.18 4.08 3.80
N GLY A 271 11.95 3.07 3.45
CA GLY A 271 11.55 1.67 3.53
C GLY A 271 11.25 1.20 4.96
N PRO A 272 10.75 -0.02 5.10
CA PRO A 272 10.52 -0.60 6.43
C PRO A 272 11.83 -0.75 7.21
N GLY A 273 11.77 -0.47 8.51
CA GLY A 273 12.91 -0.59 9.41
C GLY A 273 13.95 0.55 9.31
N THR A 274 13.70 1.60 8.51
CA THR A 274 14.59 2.77 8.42
C THR A 274 14.51 3.70 9.65
N GLY A 275 13.61 3.41 10.59
CA GLY A 275 13.49 4.18 11.82
C GLY A 275 12.58 5.40 11.72
N LYS A 276 11.58 5.40 10.81
CA LYS A 276 10.59 6.51 10.70
C LYS A 276 9.97 6.87 12.04
N THR A 277 9.47 5.88 12.78
CA THR A 277 8.82 6.11 14.09
C THR A 277 9.81 6.66 15.13
N TYR A 278 11.06 6.16 15.12
CA TYR A 278 12.12 6.70 15.97
C TYR A 278 12.42 8.18 15.61
N THR A 279 12.56 8.49 14.33
CA THR A 279 12.76 9.87 13.85
C THR A 279 11.63 10.79 14.34
N VAL A 280 10.40 10.32 14.28
CA VAL A 280 9.23 11.05 14.77
C VAL A 280 9.25 11.23 16.29
N SER A 281 9.65 10.23 17.06
CA SER A 281 9.72 10.37 18.53
C SER A 281 10.74 11.45 18.94
N VAL A 282 11.88 11.52 18.24
CA VAL A 282 12.88 12.59 18.44
C VAL A 282 12.30 13.96 18.04
N LEU A 283 11.63 14.02 16.88
CA LEU A 283 11.01 15.26 16.39
C LEU A 283 9.91 15.77 17.35
N ILE A 284 9.07 14.89 17.87
CA ILE A 284 8.03 15.23 18.85
C ILE A 284 8.69 15.79 20.14
N CYS A 285 9.70 15.11 20.64
CA CYS A 285 10.45 15.58 21.84
C CYS A 285 11.03 16.97 21.62
N LEU A 286 11.68 17.20 20.47
CA LEU A 286 12.26 18.49 20.11
C LEU A 286 11.21 19.58 19.96
N LEU A 287 10.10 19.32 19.27
CA LEU A 287 8.99 20.26 19.12
C LEU A 287 8.38 20.66 20.47
N LYS A 288 8.18 19.71 21.37
CA LYS A 288 7.69 19.97 22.72
C LYS A 288 8.72 20.72 23.58
N LYS A 289 10.01 20.48 23.35
CA LYS A 289 11.07 21.23 24.01
C LYS A 289 11.11 22.70 23.54
N ILE A 290 10.93 22.92 22.24
CA ILE A 290 10.84 24.27 21.65
C ILE A 290 9.61 25.02 22.16
N CYS A 291 8.46 24.34 22.22
CA CYS A 291 7.21 24.93 22.69
C CYS A 291 6.32 23.86 23.37
N SER A 292 6.28 23.87 24.68
CA SER A 292 5.58 22.88 25.50
C SER A 292 4.05 22.89 25.28
N SER A 293 3.48 24.02 24.87
CA SER A 293 2.02 24.16 24.67
C SER A 293 1.52 23.60 23.34
N LEU A 294 2.39 23.10 22.44
CA LEU A 294 1.99 22.55 21.14
C LEU A 294 1.03 21.34 21.32
N ARG A 295 -0.11 21.40 20.63
CA ARG A 295 -1.06 20.28 20.52
C ARG A 295 -0.69 19.43 19.34
N ILE A 296 -0.18 18.24 19.60
CA ILE A 296 0.29 17.30 18.58
C ILE A 296 -0.75 16.20 18.42
N GLY A 297 -1.27 16.04 17.22
CA GLY A 297 -2.13 14.93 16.82
C GLY A 297 -1.37 13.92 15.96
N ILE A 298 -1.68 12.64 16.15
CA ILE A 298 -1.07 11.54 15.40
C ILE A 298 -2.18 10.71 14.77
N ALA A 299 -2.07 10.41 13.48
CA ALA A 299 -3.07 9.66 12.75
C ALA A 299 -2.46 8.67 11.76
N ALA A 300 -3.28 7.70 11.32
CA ALA A 300 -2.95 6.80 10.22
C ALA A 300 -4.20 6.50 9.39
N PRO A 301 -4.08 6.05 8.13
CA PRO A 301 -5.23 5.78 7.27
C PRO A 301 -6.14 4.66 7.78
N THR A 302 -5.57 3.63 8.42
CA THR A 302 -6.30 2.43 8.87
C THR A 302 -6.19 2.22 10.38
N GLY A 303 -7.17 1.52 10.96
CA GLY A 303 -7.18 1.21 12.40
C GLY A 303 -5.97 0.38 12.85
N LYS A 304 -5.52 -0.54 11.99
CA LYS A 304 -4.33 -1.37 12.26
C LYS A 304 -3.05 -0.54 12.25
N ALA A 305 -2.91 0.36 11.27
CA ALA A 305 -1.76 1.26 11.21
C ALA A 305 -1.76 2.21 12.43
N ALA A 306 -2.89 2.79 12.81
CA ALA A 306 -3.00 3.65 13.99
C ALA A 306 -2.61 2.92 15.29
N ALA A 307 -3.09 1.69 15.48
CA ALA A 307 -2.73 0.87 16.63
C ALA A 307 -1.21 0.58 16.67
N ARG A 308 -0.62 0.30 15.52
CA ARG A 308 0.83 0.05 15.39
C ARG A 308 1.67 1.30 15.67
N VAL A 309 1.26 2.46 15.15
CA VAL A 309 1.95 3.73 15.45
C VAL A 309 1.93 3.98 16.96
N LYS A 310 0.78 3.77 17.61
CA LYS A 310 0.64 3.88 19.07
C LYS A 310 1.60 2.94 19.79
N GLU A 311 1.64 1.65 19.42
CA GLU A 311 2.54 0.66 20.00
C GLU A 311 3.99 1.06 19.80
N SER A 312 4.40 1.40 18.56
CA SER A 312 5.78 1.78 18.24
C SER A 312 6.26 3.05 18.96
N LEU A 313 5.37 4.04 19.16
CA LEU A 313 5.70 5.23 19.94
C LEU A 313 5.84 4.90 21.44
N ASN A 314 4.93 4.08 21.97
CA ASN A 314 5.04 3.61 23.33
C ASN A 314 6.34 2.84 23.57
N ASP A 315 6.73 1.96 22.63
CA ASP A 315 7.98 1.23 22.70
C ASP A 315 9.19 2.17 22.62
N ALA A 316 9.16 3.20 21.75
CA ALA A 316 10.20 4.20 21.66
C ALA A 316 10.37 5.00 22.96
N PHE A 317 9.25 5.40 23.58
CA PHE A 317 9.27 6.17 24.83
C PHE A 317 9.47 5.33 26.10
N SER A 318 9.26 4.02 26.03
CA SER A 318 9.47 3.06 27.14
C SER A 318 10.72 2.23 27.00
N GLY A 319 11.36 2.25 25.82
CA GLY A 319 12.56 1.49 25.46
C GLY A 319 13.88 2.07 26.01
N PRO A 320 15.02 1.74 25.41
CA PRO A 320 16.33 2.17 25.87
C PRO A 320 16.50 3.69 25.98
N PHE A 321 15.78 4.45 25.16
CA PHE A 321 15.80 5.92 25.16
C PHE A 321 14.82 6.58 26.15
N ALA A 322 14.03 5.77 26.87
CA ALA A 322 13.00 6.27 27.79
C ALA A 322 13.54 7.23 28.84
N GLU A 323 14.74 6.96 29.36
CA GLU A 323 15.38 7.82 30.36
C GLU A 323 15.76 9.17 29.77
N ALA A 324 16.31 9.18 28.55
CA ALA A 324 16.64 10.43 27.85
C ALA A 324 15.38 11.26 27.59
N TYR A 325 14.30 10.66 27.08
CA TYR A 325 13.05 11.38 26.83
C TYR A 325 12.40 11.92 28.11
N ARG A 326 12.38 11.15 29.22
CA ARG A 326 11.88 11.63 30.52
C ARG A 326 12.71 12.75 31.11
N LYS A 327 14.04 12.71 30.92
CA LYS A 327 14.94 13.80 31.34
C LYS A 327 14.70 15.08 30.55
N LEU A 328 14.46 14.95 29.24
CA LEU A 328 14.22 16.07 28.33
C LEU A 328 12.82 16.68 28.50
N TYR A 329 11.79 15.83 28.61
CA TYR A 329 10.41 16.26 28.78
C TYR A 329 9.60 15.22 29.59
N PRO A 330 9.46 15.40 30.91
CA PRO A 330 8.88 14.38 31.83
C PRO A 330 7.46 13.91 31.48
N ASN A 331 6.63 14.82 30.98
CA ASN A 331 5.21 14.56 30.69
C ASN A 331 4.94 14.17 29.22
N LEU A 332 5.97 13.87 28.43
CA LEU A 332 5.85 13.67 26.99
C LEU A 332 4.83 12.59 26.64
N ILE A 333 4.86 11.47 27.35
CA ILE A 333 4.00 10.30 27.08
C ILE A 333 2.52 10.61 27.35
N ASP A 334 2.26 11.33 28.44
CA ASP A 334 0.90 11.64 28.88
C ASP A 334 0.24 12.72 28.01
N GLU A 335 1.05 13.61 27.43
CA GLU A 335 0.55 14.71 26.60
C GLU A 335 0.39 14.37 25.12
N ILE A 336 0.97 13.25 24.65
CA ILE A 336 0.80 12.82 23.25
C ILE A 336 -0.57 12.15 23.14
N ALA A 337 -1.45 12.77 22.33
CA ALA A 337 -2.73 12.18 22.01
C ALA A 337 -2.56 10.76 21.40
N SER A 338 -3.43 9.84 21.81
CA SER A 338 -3.41 8.49 21.25
C SER A 338 -3.59 8.54 19.74
N ALA A 339 -2.75 7.79 19.01
CA ALA A 339 -2.90 7.69 17.57
C ALA A 339 -4.28 7.14 17.19
N GLU A 340 -4.95 7.78 16.23
CA GLU A 340 -6.26 7.38 15.74
C GLU A 340 -6.32 7.33 14.21
N THR A 341 -7.43 6.85 13.64
CA THR A 341 -7.57 6.86 12.19
C THR A 341 -7.89 8.27 11.70
N VAL A 342 -7.36 8.64 10.51
CA VAL A 342 -7.68 9.91 9.85
C VAL A 342 -9.20 10.09 9.71
N HIS A 343 -9.93 9.02 9.37
CA HIS A 343 -11.40 9.05 9.29
C HIS A 343 -12.05 9.44 10.62
N LYS A 344 -11.59 8.85 11.74
CA LYS A 344 -12.12 9.17 13.07
C LYS A 344 -11.76 10.60 13.47
N MET A 345 -10.53 11.03 13.23
CA MET A 345 -10.05 12.39 13.53
C MET A 345 -10.87 13.46 12.77
N LEU A 346 -11.20 13.21 11.53
CA LEU A 346 -12.00 14.11 10.71
C LEU A 346 -13.52 13.96 10.91
N GLY A 347 -13.97 12.96 11.67
CA GLY A 347 -15.38 12.65 11.87
C GLY A 347 -16.07 12.24 10.57
N ILE A 348 -15.39 11.43 9.74
CA ILE A 348 -15.94 10.87 8.50
C ILE A 348 -16.65 9.57 8.86
N PHE A 349 -17.95 9.50 8.58
CA PHE A 349 -18.78 8.32 8.85
C PHE A 349 -19.10 7.57 7.55
N PRO A 350 -19.22 6.24 7.58
CA PRO A 350 -19.64 5.46 6.41
C PRO A 350 -20.96 6.00 5.81
N GLY A 351 -20.97 6.14 4.48
CA GLY A 351 -22.14 6.64 3.75
C GLY A 351 -22.36 8.17 3.80
N LYS A 352 -21.47 8.92 4.44
CA LYS A 352 -21.52 10.40 4.42
C LYS A 352 -20.30 10.97 3.69
N SER A 353 -20.55 11.84 2.72
CA SER A 353 -19.49 12.54 1.96
C SER A 353 -18.89 13.73 2.71
N VAL A 354 -19.59 14.23 3.73
CA VAL A 354 -19.19 15.42 4.50
C VAL A 354 -18.49 15.00 5.79
N SER A 355 -17.29 15.56 6.01
CA SER A 355 -16.56 15.42 7.28
C SER A 355 -17.09 16.41 8.32
N ARG A 356 -17.15 16.00 9.59
CA ARG A 356 -17.51 16.88 10.71
C ARG A 356 -16.47 17.99 10.91
N VAL A 357 -15.21 17.63 10.72
CA VAL A 357 -14.06 18.55 10.76
C VAL A 357 -13.73 18.94 9.33
N ASN A 358 -13.67 20.24 9.04
CA ASN A 358 -13.50 20.83 7.71
C ASN A 358 -13.01 22.28 7.85
N GLU A 359 -12.98 23.04 6.77
CA GLU A 359 -12.53 24.45 6.74
C GLU A 359 -13.32 25.38 7.69
N ASN A 360 -14.62 25.11 7.89
CA ASN A 360 -15.47 25.90 8.80
C ASN A 360 -15.35 25.44 10.26
N ASN A 361 -14.88 24.21 10.51
CA ASN A 361 -14.64 23.64 11.82
C ASN A 361 -13.31 22.89 11.80
N PRO A 362 -12.16 23.59 11.75
CA PRO A 362 -10.86 22.97 11.57
C PRO A 362 -10.36 22.25 12.81
N LEU A 363 -9.37 21.36 12.60
CA LEU A 363 -8.69 20.64 13.69
C LEU A 363 -8.06 21.63 14.69
N ASN A 364 -8.24 21.36 15.95
CA ASN A 364 -7.61 22.15 17.03
C ASN A 364 -6.21 21.62 17.36
N LEU A 365 -5.34 21.55 16.35
CA LEU A 365 -3.97 21.04 16.45
C LEU A 365 -2.99 22.08 15.92
N ASP A 366 -1.79 22.08 16.48
CA ASP A 366 -0.66 22.89 16.05
C ASP A 366 0.30 22.05 15.16
N VAL A 367 0.33 20.73 15.43
CA VAL A 367 1.09 19.76 14.63
C VAL A 367 0.21 18.54 14.36
N LEU A 368 0.14 18.12 13.11
CA LEU A 368 -0.48 16.86 12.69
C LEU A 368 0.56 15.96 12.03
N ILE A 369 0.71 14.76 12.56
CA ILE A 369 1.61 13.72 12.05
C ILE A 369 0.73 12.59 11.51
N ILE A 370 0.96 12.21 10.25
CA ILE A 370 0.22 11.10 9.62
C ILE A 370 1.23 10.06 9.16
N ASP A 371 1.10 8.82 9.66
CA ASP A 371 1.92 7.69 9.23
C ASP A 371 1.20 6.82 8.20
N GLU A 372 1.96 5.99 7.47
CA GLU A 372 1.47 5.11 6.39
C GLU A 372 0.72 5.87 5.29
N VAL A 373 1.22 7.06 4.92
CA VAL A 373 0.58 7.96 3.92
C VAL A 373 0.53 7.33 2.53
N SER A 374 1.34 6.32 2.22
CA SER A 374 1.24 5.55 0.97
C SER A 374 -0.17 4.97 0.75
N MET A 375 -0.92 4.71 1.82
CA MET A 375 -2.29 4.21 1.78
C MET A 375 -3.36 5.31 1.66
N MET A 376 -2.99 6.59 1.66
CA MET A 376 -3.94 7.71 1.53
C MET A 376 -4.24 8.00 0.07
N ASP A 377 -5.52 8.04 -0.25
CA ASP A 377 -6.01 8.51 -1.55
C ASP A 377 -6.11 10.05 -1.61
N ILE A 378 -6.35 10.55 -2.79
CA ILE A 378 -6.44 12.00 -3.03
C ILE A 378 -7.64 12.64 -2.32
N PHE A 379 -8.75 11.90 -2.16
CA PHE A 379 -9.94 12.38 -1.45
C PHE A 379 -9.63 12.60 0.04
N LEU A 380 -9.02 11.60 0.70
CA LEU A 380 -8.70 11.66 2.12
C LEU A 380 -7.65 12.74 2.40
N MET A 381 -6.63 12.86 1.53
CA MET A 381 -5.62 13.93 1.64
C MET A 381 -6.27 15.32 1.49
N ASN A 382 -7.17 15.50 0.51
CA ASN A 382 -7.91 16.75 0.36
C ASN A 382 -8.73 17.10 1.63
N LYS A 383 -9.38 16.10 2.25
CA LYS A 383 -10.12 16.31 3.51
C LYS A 383 -9.20 16.71 4.66
N VAL A 384 -8.01 16.12 4.74
CA VAL A 384 -6.99 16.52 5.74
C VAL A 384 -6.59 17.97 5.52
N VAL A 385 -6.18 18.33 4.30
CA VAL A 385 -5.73 19.70 3.98
C VAL A 385 -6.81 20.73 4.29
N ALA A 386 -8.06 20.44 3.90
CA ALA A 386 -9.20 21.33 4.16
C ALA A 386 -9.52 21.48 5.67
N ALA A 387 -9.12 20.51 6.49
CA ALA A 387 -9.35 20.54 7.93
C ALA A 387 -8.25 21.23 8.74
N LEU A 388 -7.12 21.59 8.13
CA LEU A 388 -6.00 22.24 8.81
C LEU A 388 -6.28 23.74 9.01
N ARG A 389 -5.88 24.24 10.17
CA ARG A 389 -5.81 25.70 10.42
C ARG A 389 -4.59 26.30 9.74
N SER A 390 -4.68 27.57 9.42
CA SER A 390 -3.50 28.33 9.01
C SER A 390 -2.42 28.25 10.11
N GLY A 391 -1.19 27.87 9.73
CA GLY A 391 -0.07 27.68 10.65
C GLY A 391 0.04 26.28 11.27
N THR A 392 -0.93 25.38 11.07
CA THR A 392 -0.76 23.98 11.50
C THR A 392 0.35 23.31 10.70
N ARG A 393 1.29 22.66 11.40
CA ARG A 393 2.37 21.88 10.79
C ARG A 393 1.84 20.49 10.40
N LEU A 394 2.01 20.08 9.15
CA LEU A 394 1.66 18.75 8.64
C LEU A 394 2.93 17.96 8.31
N ILE A 395 3.12 16.84 8.98
CA ILE A 395 4.26 15.92 8.80
C ILE A 395 3.72 14.59 8.30
N LEU A 396 4.14 14.18 7.12
CA LEU A 396 3.72 12.94 6.46
C LEU A 396 4.83 11.90 6.53
N LEU A 397 4.47 10.69 6.93
CA LEU A 397 5.37 9.54 6.99
C LEU A 397 4.87 8.45 6.07
N GLY A 398 5.78 7.81 5.35
CA GLY A 398 5.39 6.70 4.49
C GLY A 398 6.57 6.11 3.73
N ASP A 399 6.27 5.19 2.86
CA ASP A 399 7.24 4.59 1.95
C ASP A 399 6.73 4.81 0.53
N LYS A 400 7.45 5.63 -0.24
CA LYS A 400 7.08 6.00 -1.62
C LYS A 400 7.09 4.84 -2.59
N ASP A 401 7.80 3.74 -2.24
CA ASP A 401 8.00 2.57 -3.08
C ASP A 401 7.02 1.43 -2.73
N GLN A 402 6.22 1.57 -1.66
CA GLN A 402 5.14 0.64 -1.33
C GLN A 402 3.90 0.88 -2.20
N LEU A 403 2.99 -0.10 -2.17
CA LEU A 403 1.68 0.01 -2.82
C LEU A 403 0.97 1.30 -2.40
N ALA A 404 0.50 2.03 -3.40
CA ALA A 404 -0.38 3.17 -3.20
C ALA A 404 -1.77 2.74 -2.69
N SER A 405 -2.60 3.71 -2.34
CA SER A 405 -3.99 3.51 -1.90
C SER A 405 -4.78 2.65 -2.90
N VAL A 406 -5.80 1.95 -2.44
CA VAL A 406 -6.71 1.20 -3.33
C VAL A 406 -7.56 2.16 -4.17
N GLU A 407 -7.99 3.25 -3.56
CA GLU A 407 -8.74 4.32 -4.23
C GLU A 407 -7.83 5.21 -5.09
N ALA A 408 -8.43 6.07 -5.91
CA ALA A 408 -7.72 6.89 -6.89
C ALA A 408 -6.71 7.88 -6.27
N GLY A 409 -5.55 7.99 -6.92
CA GLY A 409 -4.44 8.87 -6.58
C GLY A 409 -3.27 8.16 -5.88
N SER A 410 -2.07 8.63 -6.14
CA SER A 410 -0.81 8.19 -5.51
C SER A 410 -0.11 9.40 -4.89
N VAL A 411 -0.78 10.04 -3.93
CA VAL A 411 -0.38 11.37 -3.42
C VAL A 411 1.08 11.38 -2.95
N LEU A 412 1.49 10.40 -2.14
CA LEU A 412 2.87 10.32 -1.65
C LEU A 412 3.87 10.09 -2.78
N GLY A 413 3.56 9.17 -3.70
CA GLY A 413 4.39 8.87 -4.86
C GLY A 413 4.56 10.11 -5.75
N ASP A 414 3.45 10.81 -6.07
CA ASP A 414 3.45 11.99 -6.92
C ASP A 414 4.26 13.15 -6.31
N ILE A 415 4.15 13.37 -5.00
CA ILE A 415 4.94 14.41 -4.32
C ILE A 415 6.43 14.02 -4.25
N CYS A 416 6.74 12.76 -4.01
CA CYS A 416 8.11 12.29 -3.91
C CYS A 416 8.82 12.10 -5.27
N THR A 417 8.17 12.34 -6.41
CA THR A 417 8.82 12.25 -7.74
C THR A 417 10.04 13.15 -7.88
N ILE A 418 10.06 14.29 -7.17
CA ILE A 418 11.20 15.21 -7.15
C ILE A 418 12.50 14.57 -6.67
N LEU A 419 12.44 13.55 -5.81
CA LEU A 419 13.62 12.84 -5.33
C LEU A 419 14.34 12.04 -6.43
N GLY A 420 13.68 11.79 -7.56
CA GLY A 420 14.26 11.14 -8.76
C GLY A 420 14.73 12.12 -9.83
N MET A 421 14.59 13.42 -9.62
CA MET A 421 15.03 14.46 -10.56
C MET A 421 16.55 14.70 -10.43
N SER A 422 17.15 15.33 -11.45
CA SER A 422 18.57 15.64 -11.46
C SER A 422 18.91 16.69 -10.37
N ASP A 423 20.18 16.71 -9.90
CA ASP A 423 20.66 17.63 -8.85
C ASP A 423 20.39 19.11 -9.17
N LYS A 424 20.26 19.47 -10.47
CA LYS A 424 19.89 20.84 -10.87
C LYS A 424 18.47 21.22 -10.55
N GLU A 425 17.59 20.20 -10.38
CA GLU A 425 16.15 20.32 -10.14
C GLU A 425 15.78 20.12 -8.66
N GLN A 426 16.66 19.45 -7.89
CA GLN A 426 16.49 19.18 -6.44
C GLN A 426 17.08 20.30 -5.58
N LYS A 427 16.74 21.55 -5.83
CA LYS A 427 17.35 22.64 -5.07
C LYS A 427 16.66 22.85 -3.73
N LEU A 428 17.45 22.69 -2.65
CA LEU A 428 17.12 23.31 -1.37
C LEU A 428 17.23 24.82 -1.49
N THR A 429 16.37 25.53 -0.79
CA THR A 429 16.53 26.97 -0.60
C THR A 429 17.76 27.25 0.27
N ASP A 430 18.36 28.45 0.17
CA ASP A 430 19.51 28.82 0.99
C ASP A 430 19.17 28.72 2.49
N TYR A 431 17.93 29.06 2.87
CA TYR A 431 17.44 28.89 4.25
C TYR A 431 17.47 27.43 4.71
N GLU A 432 16.97 26.48 3.88
CA GLU A 432 17.01 25.04 4.22
C GLU A 432 18.43 24.52 4.36
N LYS A 433 19.33 24.93 3.48
CA LYS A 433 20.75 24.57 3.55
C LYS A 433 21.37 25.07 4.85
N ASP A 434 21.19 26.34 5.18
CA ASP A 434 21.71 26.95 6.40
C ASP A 434 21.18 26.23 7.65
N VAL A 435 19.87 25.91 7.69
CA VAL A 435 19.29 25.22 8.83
C VAL A 435 19.79 23.78 8.93
N VAL A 436 19.76 23.02 7.83
CA VAL A 436 20.14 21.61 7.86
C VAL A 436 21.63 21.45 8.12
N THR A 437 22.51 22.21 7.45
CA THR A 437 23.97 22.15 7.70
C THR A 437 24.31 22.64 9.09
N GLY A 438 23.70 23.75 9.55
CA GLY A 438 23.93 24.32 10.87
C GLY A 438 23.52 23.41 12.03
N LEU A 439 22.40 22.67 11.89
CA LEU A 439 21.93 21.73 12.92
C LEU A 439 22.63 20.38 12.87
N THR A 440 22.92 19.86 11.68
CA THR A 440 23.47 18.50 11.53
C THR A 440 24.97 18.45 11.52
N GLY A 441 25.65 19.57 11.17
CA GLY A 441 27.10 19.65 10.99
C GLY A 441 27.63 19.07 9.68
N TYR A 442 26.74 18.56 8.79
CA TYR A 442 27.11 18.04 7.47
C TYR A 442 27.31 19.18 6.47
N THR A 443 28.24 19.01 5.54
CA THR A 443 28.42 19.93 4.41
C THR A 443 27.36 19.68 3.31
N GLU A 444 27.09 20.68 2.47
CA GLU A 444 26.23 20.51 1.30
C GLU A 444 26.71 19.35 0.40
N LYS A 445 28.01 19.22 0.18
CA LYS A 445 28.61 18.18 -0.65
C LYS A 445 28.30 16.78 -0.10
N GLU A 446 28.30 16.60 1.20
CA GLU A 446 27.93 15.34 1.85
C GLU A 446 26.43 15.09 1.68
N LEU A 447 25.58 16.07 2.00
CA LEU A 447 24.12 15.94 1.92
C LEU A 447 23.61 15.57 0.51
N PHE A 448 24.28 16.08 -0.55
CA PHE A 448 23.92 15.77 -1.93
C PHE A 448 24.75 14.65 -2.55
N SER A 449 25.56 13.94 -1.79
CA SER A 449 26.30 12.77 -2.27
C SER A 449 25.38 11.59 -2.62
N VAL A 450 24.19 11.53 -2.02
CA VAL A 450 23.18 10.50 -2.27
C VAL A 450 21.83 11.17 -2.51
N PRO A 451 21.09 10.79 -3.56
CA PRO A 451 19.73 11.30 -3.78
C PRO A 451 18.83 10.96 -2.60
N GLY A 452 18.12 11.93 -2.05
CA GLY A 452 17.22 11.64 -0.91
C GLY A 452 16.73 12.87 -0.17
N LEU A 453 17.12 14.05 -0.62
CA LEU A 453 16.77 15.32 0.01
C LEU A 453 16.21 16.28 -1.05
N ALA A 454 15.03 16.82 -0.78
CA ALA A 454 14.42 17.88 -1.56
C ALA A 454 13.68 18.81 -0.60
N SER A 455 13.27 20.00 -1.09
CA SER A 455 12.57 20.98 -0.25
C SER A 455 11.36 20.37 0.44
N GLY A 456 11.36 20.37 1.78
CA GLY A 456 10.33 19.74 2.61
C GLY A 456 10.32 18.20 2.62
N ILE A 457 11.24 17.51 1.94
CA ILE A 457 11.23 16.03 1.82
C ILE A 457 12.59 15.45 2.19
N ALA A 458 12.60 14.47 3.08
CA ALA A 458 13.79 13.70 3.43
C ALA A 458 13.55 12.19 3.30
N SER A 459 14.50 11.48 2.68
CA SER A 459 14.46 10.02 2.51
C SER A 459 15.42 9.34 3.46
N LEU A 460 14.94 8.33 4.17
CA LEU A 460 15.74 7.48 5.06
C LEU A 460 16.23 6.26 4.27
N HIS A 461 17.54 6.06 4.19
CA HIS A 461 18.15 5.04 3.32
C HIS A 461 18.52 3.74 4.05
N LYS A 462 18.99 3.82 5.30
CA LYS A 462 19.50 2.66 6.02
C LYS A 462 18.39 1.94 6.79
N SER A 463 18.13 0.68 6.43
CA SER A 463 17.18 -0.16 7.17
C SER A 463 17.90 -1.00 8.21
N ARG A 464 17.66 -0.74 9.49
CA ARG A 464 18.18 -1.54 10.60
C ARG A 464 17.53 -2.94 10.66
N ARG A 465 16.34 -3.10 10.10
CA ARG A 465 15.64 -4.39 10.05
C ARG A 465 16.43 -5.43 9.28
N TYR A 466 17.04 -5.04 8.17
CA TYR A 466 17.75 -5.96 7.28
C TYR A 466 19.22 -6.18 7.65
N GLU A 467 19.73 -5.54 8.70
CA GLU A 467 21.06 -5.87 9.24
C GLU A 467 21.14 -7.33 9.65
N SER A 468 20.05 -7.89 10.19
CA SER A 468 19.96 -9.29 10.56
C SER A 468 19.60 -10.24 9.41
N SER A 469 19.11 -9.73 8.30
CA SER A 469 18.71 -10.49 7.10
C SER A 469 19.06 -9.71 5.82
N PRO A 470 20.34 -9.53 5.49
CA PRO A 470 20.81 -8.65 4.42
C PRO A 470 20.22 -8.97 3.05
N LEU A 471 19.95 -10.26 2.77
CA LEU A 471 19.41 -10.70 1.49
C LEU A 471 18.01 -10.14 1.20
N ILE A 472 17.16 -10.01 2.22
CA ILE A 472 15.84 -9.37 2.05
C ILE A 472 16.01 -7.90 1.65
N GLY A 473 16.96 -7.20 2.29
CA GLY A 473 17.28 -5.81 1.96
C GLY A 473 17.82 -5.66 0.53
N VAL A 474 18.76 -6.54 0.14
CA VAL A 474 19.30 -6.58 -1.23
C VAL A 474 18.18 -6.82 -2.25
N LEU A 475 17.30 -7.80 -1.99
CA LEU A 475 16.18 -8.12 -2.85
C LEU A 475 15.19 -6.95 -2.96
N ALA A 476 14.84 -6.33 -1.85
CA ALA A 476 13.93 -5.18 -1.83
C ALA A 476 14.51 -3.99 -2.62
N ASN A 477 15.77 -3.68 -2.44
CA ASN A 477 16.47 -2.63 -3.21
C ASN A 477 16.54 -2.96 -4.70
N TYR A 478 16.80 -4.22 -5.03
CA TYR A 478 16.87 -4.66 -6.42
C TYR A 478 15.50 -4.56 -7.12
N VAL A 479 14.41 -4.95 -6.46
CA VAL A 479 13.04 -4.78 -6.97
C VAL A 479 12.74 -3.31 -7.30
N ASN A 480 13.23 -2.38 -6.49
CA ASN A 480 13.03 -0.95 -6.72
C ASN A 480 13.95 -0.36 -7.79
N SER A 481 15.00 -1.07 -8.19
CA SER A 481 15.90 -0.59 -9.24
C SER A 481 15.21 -0.49 -10.61
N GLN A 482 15.78 0.34 -11.52
CA GLN A 482 15.26 0.47 -12.88
C GLN A 482 15.48 -0.80 -13.71
N ASP A 483 16.53 -1.56 -13.37
CA ASP A 483 16.98 -2.74 -14.12
C ASP A 483 16.43 -4.05 -13.52
N PHE A 484 15.34 -4.00 -12.77
CA PHE A 484 14.78 -5.18 -12.14
C PHE A 484 14.38 -6.24 -13.16
N ARG A 485 14.99 -7.44 -13.03
CA ARG A 485 14.67 -8.64 -13.80
C ARG A 485 14.49 -9.83 -12.87
N TYR A 486 13.39 -10.57 -13.01
CA TYR A 486 13.13 -11.75 -12.22
C TYR A 486 14.21 -12.82 -12.39
N SER A 487 14.72 -13.00 -13.63
CA SER A 487 15.81 -13.92 -13.96
C SER A 487 17.10 -13.61 -13.19
N GLU A 488 17.42 -12.34 -12.98
CA GLU A 488 18.59 -11.94 -12.19
C GLU A 488 18.36 -12.10 -10.70
N THR A 489 17.12 -11.92 -10.23
CA THR A 489 16.75 -12.26 -8.86
C THR A 489 17.06 -13.71 -8.55
N MET A 490 16.73 -14.63 -9.47
CA MET A 490 17.09 -16.04 -9.36
C MET A 490 18.61 -16.24 -9.29
N ASN A 491 19.38 -15.48 -10.07
CA ASN A 491 20.84 -15.56 -10.06
C ASN A 491 21.46 -15.01 -8.77
N ILE A 492 20.93 -13.89 -8.24
CA ILE A 492 21.39 -13.32 -6.97
C ILE A 492 21.16 -14.33 -5.84
N VAL A 493 19.97 -14.93 -5.83
CA VAL A 493 19.60 -15.93 -4.84
C VAL A 493 20.46 -17.19 -4.96
N ARG A 494 20.76 -17.66 -6.19
CA ARG A 494 21.61 -18.83 -6.45
C ARG A 494 23.09 -18.59 -6.13
N LYS A 495 23.65 -17.43 -6.49
CA LYS A 495 25.07 -17.10 -6.29
C LYS A 495 25.46 -17.01 -4.81
N GLN A 496 24.53 -16.70 -3.94
CA GLN A 496 24.79 -16.57 -2.52
C GLN A 496 24.68 -17.90 -1.75
N ASN A 497 24.35 -19.02 -2.43
CA ASN A 497 24.29 -20.34 -1.77
C ASN A 497 24.47 -21.55 -2.66
N SER A 498 25.14 -22.53 -2.06
CA SER A 498 25.46 -23.85 -2.62
C SER A 498 24.49 -24.97 -2.18
N ALA A 499 23.24 -24.65 -1.81
CA ALA A 499 22.25 -25.66 -1.48
C ALA A 499 21.24 -25.83 -2.61
N GLU A 500 21.41 -26.87 -3.42
CA GLU A 500 20.38 -27.34 -4.34
C GLU A 500 19.44 -28.28 -3.61
N LEU A 501 18.14 -28.12 -3.83
CA LEU A 501 17.11 -29.00 -3.30
C LEU A 501 16.65 -29.99 -4.34
N GLN A 502 16.19 -31.13 -3.85
CA GLN A 502 15.60 -32.16 -4.72
C GLN A 502 14.40 -31.58 -5.49
N PRO A 503 14.26 -31.92 -6.78
CA PRO A 503 13.12 -31.50 -7.57
C PRO A 503 11.84 -32.04 -6.93
N LEU A 504 10.86 -31.15 -6.79
CA LEU A 504 9.49 -31.57 -6.47
C LEU A 504 8.95 -32.39 -7.64
N SER A 505 8.20 -33.45 -7.36
CA SER A 505 7.54 -34.25 -8.38
C SER A 505 6.70 -33.37 -9.32
N GLY A 506 6.71 -33.64 -10.64
CA GLY A 506 5.86 -32.92 -11.61
C GLY A 506 6.51 -31.73 -12.32
N GLY A 507 7.87 -31.67 -12.41
CA GLY A 507 8.56 -30.59 -13.16
C GLY A 507 8.70 -29.26 -12.39
N ASN A 508 8.38 -29.24 -11.10
CA ASN A 508 8.53 -28.09 -10.24
C ASN A 508 9.98 -27.95 -9.75
N SER A 509 10.53 -26.74 -9.76
CA SER A 509 11.87 -26.43 -9.29
C SER A 509 11.86 -25.60 -8.02
N LEU A 510 12.77 -25.89 -7.11
CA LEU A 510 12.92 -25.20 -5.85
C LEU A 510 14.35 -24.69 -5.74
N SER A 511 14.51 -23.40 -5.52
CA SER A 511 15.83 -22.78 -5.33
C SER A 511 15.82 -21.95 -4.05
N PHE A 512 16.85 -22.13 -3.22
CA PHE A 512 17.03 -21.34 -2.00
C PHE A 512 18.21 -20.38 -2.14
N GLY A 513 18.04 -19.16 -1.65
CA GLY A 513 19.11 -18.24 -1.39
C GLY A 513 19.50 -18.23 0.07
N ALA A 514 20.73 -17.73 0.37
CA ALA A 514 21.36 -17.66 1.68
C ALA A 514 20.46 -17.96 2.88
N VAL A 515 20.44 -19.19 3.30
CA VAL A 515 19.77 -19.61 4.52
C VAL A 515 20.81 -19.63 5.62
N THR A 516 20.76 -18.69 6.54
CA THR A 516 21.58 -18.70 7.76
C THR A 516 20.68 -19.01 8.94
N SER A 517 21.16 -19.78 9.88
CA SER A 517 20.48 -20.04 11.15
C SER A 517 21.23 -19.36 12.28
N ASP A 518 20.51 -18.85 13.29
CA ASP A 518 21.13 -18.47 14.56
C ASP A 518 21.82 -19.69 15.20
N ARG A 519 22.80 -19.45 16.10
CA ARG A 519 23.55 -20.50 16.84
C ARG A 519 22.64 -21.55 17.49
N ASP A 520 21.38 -21.18 17.79
CA ASP A 520 20.37 -22.04 18.41
C ASP A 520 19.35 -22.63 17.42
N ASN A 521 19.56 -22.53 16.09
CA ASN A 521 18.62 -22.98 15.03
C ASN A 521 17.17 -22.43 15.18
N ARG A 522 16.96 -21.33 15.92
CA ARG A 522 15.61 -20.82 16.21
C ARG A 522 15.08 -19.91 15.13
N ASN A 523 15.94 -19.19 14.39
CA ASN A 523 15.54 -18.25 13.35
C ASN A 523 16.29 -18.51 12.05
N ILE A 524 15.57 -18.85 11.01
CA ILE A 524 16.09 -18.94 9.65
C ILE A 524 15.93 -17.57 9.00
N LYS A 525 16.99 -17.14 8.34
CA LYS A 525 17.06 -15.86 7.63
C LYS A 525 17.38 -16.13 6.17
N GLY A 526 16.65 -15.52 5.25
CA GLY A 526 16.94 -15.69 3.85
C GLY A 526 15.75 -15.55 2.90
N VAL A 527 15.92 -16.01 1.69
CA VAL A 527 14.93 -15.98 0.61
C VAL A 527 14.84 -17.36 -0.04
N ALA A 528 13.63 -17.85 -0.27
CA ALA A 528 13.36 -19.05 -1.07
C ALA A 528 12.57 -18.65 -2.33
N LEU A 529 12.92 -19.25 -3.47
CA LEU A 529 12.20 -19.09 -4.74
C LEU A 529 11.71 -20.46 -5.20
N ILE A 530 10.41 -20.57 -5.46
CA ILE A 530 9.74 -21.80 -5.87
C ILE A 530 8.99 -21.53 -7.17
N ASN A 531 9.32 -22.27 -8.22
CA ASN A 531 8.65 -22.19 -9.51
C ASN A 531 7.93 -23.50 -9.82
N GLY A 532 6.77 -23.39 -10.46
CA GLY A 532 6.01 -24.57 -10.87
C GLY A 532 4.78 -24.22 -11.68
N CYS A 533 4.00 -25.24 -12.00
CA CYS A 533 2.84 -25.10 -12.86
C CYS A 533 1.55 -25.54 -12.19
N GLY A 534 0.50 -24.82 -12.51
CA GLY A 534 -0.87 -25.21 -12.32
C GLY A 534 -1.37 -25.34 -10.87
N LYS A 535 -2.52 -25.93 -10.75
CA LYS A 535 -3.23 -26.12 -9.49
C LYS A 535 -2.45 -27.02 -8.51
N GLU A 536 -1.76 -28.06 -9.02
CA GLU A 536 -1.02 -29.01 -8.21
C GLU A 536 0.08 -28.33 -7.35
N LEU A 537 0.74 -27.30 -7.89
CA LEU A 537 1.70 -26.51 -7.13
C LEU A 537 1.05 -25.91 -5.89
N VAL A 538 -0.11 -25.26 -6.06
CA VAL A 538 -0.81 -24.60 -4.95
C VAL A 538 -1.31 -25.62 -3.92
N ASP A 539 -1.79 -26.78 -4.35
CA ASP A 539 -2.22 -27.85 -3.45
C ASP A 539 -1.05 -28.38 -2.60
N ILE A 540 0.15 -28.58 -3.20
CA ILE A 540 1.39 -28.94 -2.50
C ILE A 540 1.76 -27.82 -1.50
N LEU A 541 1.67 -26.56 -1.89
CA LEU A 541 2.00 -25.42 -1.04
C LEU A 541 1.07 -25.32 0.17
N CYS A 542 -0.22 -25.54 -0.02
CA CYS A 542 -1.21 -25.55 1.06
C CYS A 542 -0.90 -26.65 2.08
N GLU A 543 -0.46 -27.83 1.62
CA GLU A 543 -0.05 -28.91 2.50
C GLU A 543 1.27 -28.59 3.22
N LYS A 544 2.26 -28.04 2.50
CA LYS A 544 3.53 -27.62 3.06
C LYS A 544 3.42 -26.44 4.03
N ALA A 545 2.48 -25.54 3.81
CA ALA A 545 2.17 -24.48 4.77
C ALA A 545 1.75 -25.03 6.15
N VAL A 546 1.17 -26.23 6.20
CA VAL A 546 0.79 -26.92 7.45
C VAL A 546 1.87 -27.87 7.94
N THR A 547 2.45 -28.70 7.04
CA THR A 547 3.39 -29.77 7.42
C THR A 547 4.84 -29.33 7.52
N GLY A 548 5.17 -28.16 7.00
CA GLY A 548 6.54 -27.63 6.92
C GLY A 548 7.34 -28.19 5.74
N TRP A 549 8.54 -27.64 5.56
CA TRP A 549 9.47 -27.98 4.49
C TRP A 549 10.68 -28.72 5.05
N ASN A 550 11.13 -29.77 4.38
CA ASN A 550 12.41 -30.43 4.67
C ASN A 550 13.42 -29.98 3.61
N ILE A 551 14.56 -29.44 4.04
CA ILE A 551 15.64 -28.99 3.17
C ILE A 551 16.84 -29.90 3.37
N GLU A 552 17.29 -30.58 2.30
CA GLU A 552 18.54 -31.33 2.29
C GLU A 552 19.67 -30.48 1.73
N LYS A 553 20.79 -30.36 2.42
CA LYS A 553 21.98 -29.68 1.92
C LYS A 553 22.80 -30.65 1.07
N SER A 554 22.88 -30.42 -0.26
CA SER A 554 23.77 -31.20 -1.12
C SER A 554 25.20 -30.69 -1.01
N GLY A 555 26.19 -31.50 -0.74
CA GLY A 555 27.60 -31.14 -0.91
C GLY A 555 28.55 -31.36 0.26
N THR A 556 28.17 -32.04 1.31
CA THR A 556 29.10 -32.58 2.34
C THR A 556 28.73 -34.02 2.63
N ASP A 557 29.77 -34.89 2.90
CA ASP A 557 29.62 -36.31 3.18
C ASP A 557 28.68 -36.67 4.34
N GLU A 558 28.23 -35.72 5.10
CA GLU A 558 27.13 -35.86 6.05
C GLU A 558 25.87 -35.20 5.48
N LYS A 559 24.85 -36.02 5.18
CA LYS A 559 23.47 -35.54 4.92
C LYS A 559 22.93 -34.87 6.17
N LYS A 560 23.26 -33.60 6.37
CA LYS A 560 22.57 -32.78 7.35
C LYS A 560 21.22 -32.34 6.74
N ILE A 561 20.17 -33.06 7.10
CA ILE A 561 18.79 -32.62 6.90
C ILE A 561 18.64 -31.40 7.79
N PHE A 562 18.65 -30.20 7.16
CA PHE A 562 18.14 -29.06 7.85
C PHE A 562 16.61 -29.17 7.78
N ASP A 563 16.01 -29.69 8.83
CA ASP A 563 14.66 -29.27 9.15
C ASP A 563 14.74 -27.75 9.19
N LEU A 564 14.22 -27.08 8.14
CA LEU A 564 13.80 -25.71 8.30
C LEU A 564 12.98 -25.74 9.56
N PRO A 565 13.48 -25.17 10.71
CA PRO A 565 12.79 -25.35 11.94
C PRO A 565 11.36 -25.07 11.57
N SER A 566 10.54 -26.07 11.70
CA SER A 566 9.14 -26.12 11.31
C SER A 566 8.36 -24.90 11.81
N ALA A 567 9.01 -24.12 12.64
CA ALA A 567 8.63 -22.86 13.19
C ALA A 567 8.55 -21.68 12.24
N CYS A 568 9.36 -21.67 11.22
CA CYS A 568 9.67 -20.37 10.59
C CYS A 568 9.05 -20.16 9.21
N ALA A 569 8.77 -21.20 8.43
CA ALA A 569 8.26 -21.10 7.08
C ALA A 569 6.89 -21.78 6.88
N SER A 570 6.17 -22.02 7.96
CA SER A 570 4.88 -22.72 7.91
C SER A 570 4.07 -22.51 9.19
N TYR A 571 2.82 -22.93 9.17
CA TYR A 571 1.95 -23.00 10.36
C TYR A 571 2.17 -24.27 11.19
N ARG A 572 3.18 -25.12 10.88
CA ARG A 572 3.36 -26.42 11.52
C ARG A 572 3.38 -26.33 13.04
N LYS A 573 4.21 -25.47 13.63
CA LYS A 573 4.25 -25.30 15.09
C LYS A 573 2.92 -24.85 15.67
N PHE A 574 2.23 -23.97 14.99
CA PHE A 574 0.91 -23.52 15.41
C PHE A 574 -0.11 -24.66 15.39
N VAL A 575 -0.12 -25.45 14.29
CA VAL A 575 -1.04 -26.56 14.13
C VAL A 575 -0.71 -27.71 15.11
N GLU A 576 0.57 -28.05 15.32
CA GLU A 576 1.01 -28.98 16.36
C GLU A 576 0.57 -28.52 17.75
N TYR A 577 0.79 -27.25 18.05
CA TYR A 577 0.43 -26.65 19.33
C TYR A 577 -1.08 -26.70 19.59
N THR A 578 -1.90 -26.27 18.63
CA THR A 578 -3.36 -26.27 18.76
C THR A 578 -3.97 -27.68 18.71
N THR A 579 -3.28 -28.64 18.07
CA THR A 579 -3.65 -30.07 18.10
C THR A 579 -3.41 -30.69 19.48
N ALA A 580 -2.28 -30.34 20.10
CA ALA A 580 -1.96 -30.79 21.45
C ALA A 580 -2.82 -30.13 22.54
N HIS A 581 -3.27 -28.87 22.26
CA HIS A 581 -4.04 -28.03 23.15
C HIS A 581 -5.33 -27.52 22.47
N PRO A 582 -6.30 -28.38 22.13
CA PRO A 582 -7.56 -27.94 21.50
C PRO A 582 -8.39 -27.05 22.41
N VAL A 583 -8.20 -27.18 23.73
CA VAL A 583 -8.75 -26.30 24.76
C VAL A 583 -7.72 -25.21 25.06
N LEU A 584 -8.05 -23.99 24.70
CA LEU A 584 -7.22 -22.82 25.01
C LEU A 584 -7.76 -22.23 26.31
N SER A 585 -6.94 -22.20 27.35
CA SER A 585 -7.31 -21.60 28.63
C SER A 585 -6.62 -20.26 28.81
N SER A 586 -7.36 -19.31 29.37
CA SER A 586 -6.80 -18.10 29.93
C SER A 586 -6.75 -18.28 31.44
N THR A 587 -5.59 -18.16 32.06
CA THR A 587 -5.50 -18.05 33.51
C THR A 587 -6.10 -16.70 33.90
N GLU A 588 -7.37 -16.70 34.37
CA GLU A 588 -8.02 -15.51 34.94
C GLU A 588 -7.51 -15.31 36.38
N ASN A 589 -7.05 -14.13 36.71
CA ASN A 589 -6.93 -13.70 38.11
C ASN A 589 -8.31 -13.52 38.69
N GLU A 590 -8.47 -13.51 40.03
CA GLU A 590 -9.73 -13.37 40.76
C GLU A 590 -10.63 -12.18 40.33
N ASN A 591 -10.08 -11.25 39.53
CA ASN A 591 -10.78 -10.09 38.96
C ASN A 591 -11.23 -10.28 37.51
N GLY A 592 -11.16 -11.49 36.92
CA GLY A 592 -11.55 -11.74 35.52
C GLY A 592 -10.56 -11.20 34.48
N GLU A 593 -9.36 -10.80 34.89
CA GLU A 593 -8.29 -10.31 34.00
C GLU A 593 -7.28 -11.42 33.69
N CYS A 594 -7.06 -11.69 32.39
CA CYS A 594 -6.13 -12.72 31.92
C CYS A 594 -4.67 -12.33 32.17
N ALA A 595 -3.88 -13.20 32.78
CA ALA A 595 -2.44 -13.04 32.92
C ALA A 595 -1.75 -12.99 31.54
N GLN A 596 -0.89 -12.01 31.31
CA GLN A 596 -0.50 -11.51 30.00
C GLN A 596 0.43 -12.38 29.16
N ALA A 597 1.30 -13.19 29.72
CA ALA A 597 2.42 -13.75 28.94
C ALA A 597 2.45 -15.26 28.80
N ASP A 598 1.91 -16.02 29.75
CA ASP A 598 2.09 -17.47 29.82
C ASP A 598 0.86 -18.31 29.44
N SER A 599 -0.22 -17.68 28.99
CA SER A 599 -1.43 -18.41 28.62
C SER A 599 -1.26 -19.16 27.31
N TYR A 600 -1.91 -20.31 27.17
CA TYR A 600 -1.95 -21.10 25.93
C TYR A 600 -2.43 -20.25 24.74
N VAL A 601 -3.34 -19.31 24.96
CA VAL A 601 -3.87 -18.39 23.98
C VAL A 601 -2.79 -17.42 23.47
N ALA A 602 -2.02 -16.82 24.39
CA ALA A 602 -0.96 -15.87 24.02
C ALA A 602 0.12 -16.53 23.14
N LYS A 603 0.51 -17.77 23.46
CA LYS A 603 1.46 -18.53 22.66
C LYS A 603 0.90 -18.83 21.26
N ALA A 604 -0.38 -19.20 21.15
CA ALA A 604 -1.04 -19.44 19.87
C ALA A 604 -1.08 -18.17 19.00
N PHE A 605 -1.44 -17.01 19.56
CA PHE A 605 -1.40 -15.73 18.85
C PHE A 605 0.02 -15.31 18.45
N GLY A 606 1.03 -15.55 19.27
CA GLY A 606 2.43 -15.34 18.92
C GLY A 606 2.85 -16.17 17.70
N MET A 607 2.44 -17.42 17.62
CA MET A 607 2.76 -18.31 16.51
C MET A 607 2.09 -17.90 15.19
N ILE A 608 0.83 -17.47 15.20
CA ILE A 608 0.17 -17.02 13.97
C ILE A 608 0.73 -15.69 13.43
N ASN A 609 1.31 -14.86 14.29
CA ASN A 609 1.97 -13.63 13.87
C ASN A 609 3.39 -13.86 13.33
N ALA A 610 3.98 -15.02 13.57
CA ALA A 610 5.30 -15.35 13.04
C ALA A 610 5.29 -15.70 11.55
N PHE A 611 4.22 -16.29 11.02
CA PHE A 611 4.12 -16.71 9.61
C PHE A 611 2.85 -16.24 8.94
N ARG A 612 2.95 -15.81 7.66
CA ARG A 612 1.79 -15.41 6.88
C ARG A 612 1.94 -15.74 5.40
N VAL A 613 0.84 -16.27 4.80
CA VAL A 613 0.74 -16.43 3.36
C VAL A 613 0.15 -15.16 2.74
N LEU A 614 0.78 -14.65 1.71
CA LEU A 614 0.41 -13.42 1.01
C LEU A 614 0.10 -13.73 -0.45
N CYS A 615 -1.07 -13.29 -0.93
CA CYS A 615 -1.50 -13.44 -2.32
C CYS A 615 -1.74 -12.06 -2.94
N PRO A 616 -1.49 -11.87 -4.24
CA PRO A 616 -1.81 -10.62 -4.93
C PRO A 616 -3.33 -10.41 -5.02
N GLU A 617 -4.10 -11.49 -5.19
CA GLU A 617 -5.53 -11.49 -5.54
C GLU A 617 -6.40 -12.27 -4.56
N ARG A 618 -7.72 -12.04 -4.65
CA ARG A 618 -8.71 -12.75 -3.81
C ARG A 618 -9.22 -14.03 -4.47
N GLN A 619 -9.27 -14.08 -5.80
CA GLN A 619 -9.85 -15.17 -6.59
C GLN A 619 -8.79 -15.93 -7.37
N GLY A 620 -9.16 -17.02 -8.05
CA GLY A 620 -8.22 -17.85 -8.78
C GLY A 620 -7.48 -18.86 -7.89
N PHE A 621 -6.71 -19.76 -8.52
CA PHE A 621 -5.96 -20.82 -7.80
C PHE A 621 -4.85 -20.24 -6.92
N PHE A 622 -4.24 -19.13 -7.32
CA PHE A 622 -3.23 -18.40 -6.55
C PHE A 622 -3.85 -17.34 -5.63
N GLY A 623 -5.18 -17.24 -5.59
CA GLY A 623 -5.91 -16.27 -4.81
C GLY A 623 -6.16 -16.69 -3.36
N VAL A 624 -6.41 -15.70 -2.51
CA VAL A 624 -6.63 -15.88 -1.06
C VAL A 624 -7.68 -16.94 -0.74
N ARG A 625 -8.79 -16.98 -1.50
CA ARG A 625 -9.88 -17.93 -1.19
C ARG A 625 -9.45 -19.38 -1.37
N TYR A 626 -8.81 -19.69 -2.49
CA TYR A 626 -8.37 -21.05 -2.79
C TYR A 626 -7.26 -21.51 -1.82
N VAL A 627 -6.28 -20.64 -1.58
CA VAL A 627 -5.17 -20.93 -0.66
C VAL A 627 -5.66 -21.11 0.78
N ASN A 628 -6.59 -20.28 1.24
CA ASN A 628 -7.19 -20.44 2.56
C ASN A 628 -7.97 -21.73 2.71
N ASP A 629 -8.77 -22.12 1.72
CA ASP A 629 -9.54 -23.38 1.71
C ASP A 629 -8.60 -24.59 1.73
N GLY A 630 -7.51 -24.54 0.95
CA GLY A 630 -6.49 -25.59 0.90
C GLY A 630 -5.75 -25.77 2.24
N ILE A 631 -5.29 -24.65 2.84
CA ILE A 631 -4.58 -24.69 4.14
C ILE A 631 -5.54 -25.15 5.25
N ALA A 632 -6.77 -24.64 5.29
CA ALA A 632 -7.77 -25.07 6.28
C ALA A 632 -8.08 -26.57 6.16
N THR A 633 -8.19 -27.09 4.93
CA THR A 633 -8.39 -28.53 4.68
C THR A 633 -7.19 -29.36 5.13
N ALA A 634 -5.96 -28.90 4.87
CA ALA A 634 -4.74 -29.56 5.32
C ALA A 634 -4.63 -29.55 6.86
N GLY A 635 -4.94 -28.40 7.49
CA GLY A 635 -4.95 -28.27 8.95
C GLY A 635 -5.98 -29.19 9.63
N LEU A 636 -7.18 -29.29 9.08
CA LEU A 636 -8.20 -30.23 9.59
C LEU A 636 -7.76 -31.69 9.43
N ARG A 637 -7.12 -32.06 8.30
CA ARG A 637 -6.56 -33.42 8.10
C ARG A 637 -5.47 -33.69 9.13
N TRP A 638 -4.59 -32.73 9.38
CA TRP A 638 -3.54 -32.83 10.41
C TRP A 638 -4.16 -33.06 11.78
N LEU A 639 -5.12 -32.24 12.19
CA LEU A 639 -5.82 -32.36 13.47
C LEU A 639 -6.46 -33.73 13.63
N LYS A 640 -7.24 -34.19 12.64
CA LYS A 640 -7.90 -35.51 12.68
C LYS A 640 -6.93 -36.71 12.76
N LYS A 641 -5.72 -36.53 12.22
CA LYS A 641 -4.68 -37.59 12.24
C LYS A 641 -3.90 -37.64 13.55
N HIS A 642 -3.65 -36.49 14.19
CA HIS A 642 -2.69 -36.38 15.29
C HIS A 642 -3.33 -36.02 16.65
N ALA A 643 -4.61 -35.60 16.69
CA ALA A 643 -5.30 -35.31 17.95
C ALA A 643 -5.57 -36.61 18.75
N ASP A 644 -5.54 -36.46 20.07
CA ASP A 644 -5.94 -37.51 21.01
C ASP A 644 -7.48 -37.71 20.92
N ARG A 645 -7.88 -38.76 20.23
CA ARG A 645 -9.30 -39.07 19.99
C ARG A 645 -10.01 -39.63 21.21
N ASP A 646 -9.29 -40.22 22.15
CA ASP A 646 -9.85 -40.72 23.38
C ASP A 646 -10.24 -39.57 24.29
N LYS A 647 -9.42 -38.52 24.29
CA LYS A 647 -9.67 -37.30 25.08
C LYS A 647 -10.67 -36.34 24.38
N TYR A 648 -10.66 -36.29 23.05
CA TYR A 648 -11.45 -35.34 22.25
C TYR A 648 -12.18 -36.06 21.11
N PRO A 649 -13.18 -36.89 21.39
CA PRO A 649 -13.86 -37.72 20.37
C PRO A 649 -14.61 -36.85 19.34
N GLU A 650 -15.07 -35.63 19.71
CA GLU A 650 -15.77 -34.72 18.84
C GLU A 650 -14.94 -34.25 17.64
N ILE A 651 -13.60 -34.30 17.72
CA ILE A 651 -12.72 -33.90 16.62
C ILE A 651 -12.97 -34.74 15.35
N ALA A 652 -13.43 -35.97 15.47
CA ALA A 652 -13.72 -36.83 14.33
C ALA A 652 -14.83 -36.26 13.43
N THR A 653 -15.81 -35.57 14.01
CA THR A 653 -17.00 -35.04 13.33
C THR A 653 -16.83 -33.61 12.82
N LEU A 654 -15.73 -32.92 13.17
CA LEU A 654 -15.48 -31.55 12.76
C LEU A 654 -15.29 -31.44 11.25
N ASP A 655 -15.67 -30.30 10.72
CA ASP A 655 -15.52 -29.91 9.31
C ASP A 655 -14.67 -28.63 9.18
N LYS A 656 -14.42 -28.21 7.95
CA LYS A 656 -13.61 -27.04 7.66
C LYS A 656 -14.23 -25.69 8.07
N THR A 657 -15.50 -25.66 8.50
CA THR A 657 -16.15 -24.43 8.93
C THR A 657 -15.74 -23.99 10.33
N TRP A 658 -15.42 -24.97 11.17
CA TRP A 658 -14.90 -24.73 12.51
C TRP A 658 -14.15 -25.95 13.04
N TYR A 659 -12.92 -25.75 13.48
CA TYR A 659 -12.12 -26.72 14.22
C TYR A 659 -11.07 -25.99 15.08
N PRO A 660 -10.60 -26.56 16.20
CA PRO A 660 -9.53 -25.99 17.01
C PRO A 660 -8.26 -25.73 16.16
N GLY A 661 -7.75 -24.51 16.18
CA GLY A 661 -6.63 -24.09 15.36
C GLY A 661 -7.02 -23.50 13.99
N LEU A 662 -8.32 -23.39 13.65
CA LEU A 662 -8.74 -22.62 12.49
C LEU A 662 -8.52 -21.13 12.78
N ILE A 663 -7.83 -20.45 11.86
CA ILE A 663 -7.61 -19.00 11.92
C ILE A 663 -8.67 -18.32 11.09
N LEU A 664 -9.36 -17.34 11.68
CA LEU A 664 -10.31 -16.50 10.99
C LEU A 664 -9.87 -15.03 11.05
N MET A 665 -10.25 -14.27 10.04
CA MET A 665 -10.04 -12.82 9.98
C MET A 665 -11.40 -12.12 9.94
N VAL A 666 -11.59 -11.16 10.84
CA VAL A 666 -12.78 -10.31 10.89
C VAL A 666 -12.79 -9.38 9.67
N THR A 667 -13.94 -9.30 8.98
CA THR A 667 -14.07 -8.49 7.76
C THR A 667 -14.86 -7.20 7.96
N LYS A 668 -15.49 -7.03 9.13
CA LYS A 668 -16.25 -5.84 9.50
C LYS A 668 -16.03 -5.48 10.96
N ASN A 669 -15.98 -4.18 11.24
CA ASN A 669 -15.87 -3.71 12.62
C ASN A 669 -17.10 -4.12 13.44
N ASP A 670 -16.87 -4.67 14.63
CA ASP A 670 -17.88 -5.01 15.62
C ASP A 670 -17.57 -4.31 16.94
N SER A 671 -18.29 -3.22 17.22
CA SER A 671 -18.08 -2.41 18.42
C SER A 671 -18.50 -3.14 19.70
N ASN A 672 -19.42 -4.09 19.63
CA ASN A 672 -19.90 -4.84 20.80
C ASN A 672 -18.84 -5.85 21.27
N LEU A 673 -18.14 -6.45 20.33
CA LEU A 673 -17.04 -7.37 20.61
C LEU A 673 -15.67 -6.66 20.71
N GLY A 674 -15.59 -5.39 20.36
CA GLY A 674 -14.35 -4.62 20.30
C GLY A 674 -13.44 -5.02 19.13
N LEU A 675 -13.99 -5.65 18.08
CA LEU A 675 -13.27 -6.16 16.93
C LEU A 675 -13.20 -5.15 15.80
N LYS A 676 -12.07 -5.12 15.14
CA LYS A 676 -11.82 -4.28 13.95
C LYS A 676 -11.66 -5.16 12.70
N ASN A 677 -11.98 -4.60 11.55
CA ASN A 677 -11.67 -5.25 10.27
C ASN A 677 -10.16 -5.53 10.17
N GLY A 678 -9.82 -6.78 9.87
CA GLY A 678 -8.45 -7.28 9.81
C GLY A 678 -7.95 -7.93 11.10
N ASP A 679 -8.73 -7.91 12.19
CA ASP A 679 -8.36 -8.63 13.40
C ASP A 679 -8.41 -10.14 13.17
N MET A 680 -7.41 -10.83 13.74
CA MET A 680 -7.30 -12.28 13.66
C MET A 680 -7.90 -12.90 14.92
N VAL A 681 -8.65 -13.98 14.72
CA VAL A 681 -9.21 -14.78 15.79
C VAL A 681 -8.87 -16.25 15.60
N ILE A 682 -8.74 -16.99 16.67
CA ILE A 682 -8.38 -18.42 16.66
C ILE A 682 -9.56 -19.23 17.19
N CYS A 683 -10.02 -20.22 16.42
CA CYS A 683 -11.00 -21.18 16.88
C CYS A 683 -10.38 -22.14 17.91
N GLY A 684 -11.10 -22.43 18.97
CA GLY A 684 -10.66 -23.35 20.02
C GLY A 684 -11.73 -23.52 21.06
N TYR A 685 -11.66 -24.59 21.83
CA TYR A 685 -12.51 -24.76 22.99
C TYR A 685 -12.04 -23.85 24.14
N ASP A 686 -12.92 -23.61 25.09
CA ASP A 686 -12.62 -22.88 26.32
C ASP A 686 -13.02 -23.76 27.50
N GLU A 687 -12.11 -23.96 28.43
CA GLU A 687 -12.31 -24.82 29.61
C GLU A 687 -13.60 -24.51 30.36
N LYS A 688 -13.97 -23.22 30.45
CA LYS A 688 -15.18 -22.75 31.11
C LYS A 688 -16.47 -23.19 30.42
N TYR A 689 -16.42 -23.47 29.11
CA TYR A 689 -17.62 -23.72 28.29
C TYR A 689 -17.61 -25.12 27.65
N GLY A 690 -16.66 -25.99 28.02
CA GLY A 690 -16.56 -27.36 27.54
C GLY A 690 -16.42 -27.45 26.00
N SER A 691 -17.18 -28.31 25.36
CA SER A 691 -17.13 -28.55 23.90
C SER A 691 -17.87 -27.50 23.05
N ALA A 692 -18.29 -26.38 23.61
CA ALA A 692 -18.93 -25.31 22.85
C ALA A 692 -17.93 -24.66 21.87
N LYS A 693 -18.39 -24.42 20.63
CA LYS A 693 -17.57 -23.76 19.59
C LYS A 693 -17.29 -22.31 19.99
N ARG A 694 -16.04 -22.01 20.26
CA ARG A 694 -15.56 -20.69 20.69
C ARG A 694 -14.53 -20.12 19.72
N VAL A 695 -14.33 -18.82 19.77
CA VAL A 695 -13.22 -18.12 19.13
C VAL A 695 -12.51 -17.23 20.16
N TRP A 696 -11.21 -17.24 20.09
CA TRP A 696 -10.36 -16.43 20.93
C TRP A 696 -9.96 -15.15 20.19
N VAL A 697 -10.06 -14.04 20.90
CA VAL A 697 -9.84 -12.68 20.38
C VAL A 697 -8.75 -12.02 21.19
N GLN A 698 -7.83 -11.35 20.54
CA GLN A 698 -6.86 -10.47 21.18
C GLN A 698 -7.48 -9.07 21.32
N MET A 699 -7.61 -8.61 22.58
CA MET A 699 -8.12 -7.28 22.92
C MET A 699 -6.98 -6.25 22.95
N GLU A 700 -7.33 -4.97 23.04
CA GLU A 700 -6.36 -3.91 23.34
C GLU A 700 -5.61 -4.25 24.63
N ASN A 701 -4.33 -3.90 24.74
CA ASN A 701 -3.43 -4.24 25.85
C ASN A 701 -3.00 -5.72 25.97
N LYS A 702 -3.03 -6.48 24.85
CA LYS A 702 -2.59 -7.89 24.81
C LYS A 702 -3.37 -8.80 25.78
N LYS A 703 -4.61 -8.43 26.10
CA LYS A 703 -5.57 -9.29 26.81
C LYS A 703 -6.30 -10.18 25.81
N TYR A 704 -6.73 -11.37 26.27
CA TYR A 704 -7.42 -12.34 25.43
C TYR A 704 -8.81 -12.65 25.99
N LYS A 705 -9.79 -12.81 25.10
CA LYS A 705 -11.18 -13.13 25.48
C LYS A 705 -11.72 -14.22 24.57
N SER A 706 -12.45 -15.19 25.11
CA SER A 706 -13.22 -16.12 24.31
C SER A 706 -14.65 -15.63 24.12
N VAL A 707 -15.15 -15.73 22.89
CA VAL A 707 -16.54 -15.43 22.54
C VAL A 707 -17.15 -16.61 21.80
N SER A 708 -18.49 -16.73 21.82
CA SER A 708 -19.16 -17.76 21.06
C SER A 708 -18.91 -17.57 19.57
N PHE A 709 -18.63 -18.65 18.83
CA PHE A 709 -18.44 -18.60 17.40
C PHE A 709 -19.61 -17.96 16.65
N GLY A 710 -20.86 -18.24 17.09
CA GLY A 710 -22.07 -17.66 16.50
C GLY A 710 -22.24 -16.14 16.70
N MET A 711 -21.41 -15.50 17.54
CA MET A 711 -21.43 -14.05 17.71
C MET A 711 -20.57 -13.31 16.67
N LEU A 712 -19.70 -14.00 15.93
CA LEU A 712 -18.96 -13.38 14.85
C LEU A 712 -19.90 -13.08 13.67
N ALA A 713 -20.07 -11.81 13.35
CA ALA A 713 -21.00 -11.39 12.29
C ALA A 713 -20.44 -11.64 10.89
N GLU A 714 -19.22 -11.15 10.60
CA GLU A 714 -18.60 -11.28 9.29
C GLU A 714 -17.12 -11.64 9.43
N TYR A 715 -16.72 -12.73 8.81
CA TYR A 715 -15.34 -13.23 8.86
C TYR A 715 -14.99 -14.02 7.59
N GLU A 716 -13.71 -14.22 7.35
CA GLU A 716 -13.16 -15.13 6.33
C GLU A 716 -12.01 -15.94 6.94
N THR A 717 -11.66 -17.08 6.33
CA THR A 717 -10.48 -17.85 6.75
C THR A 717 -9.22 -17.00 6.62
N GLY A 718 -8.33 -17.04 7.62
CA GLY A 718 -7.28 -16.07 7.83
C GLY A 718 -5.83 -16.59 7.74
N PHE A 719 -5.57 -17.76 7.17
CA PHE A 719 -4.21 -18.26 6.94
C PHE A 719 -3.48 -17.45 5.87
N ALA A 720 -4.19 -17.11 4.80
CA ALA A 720 -3.69 -16.24 3.74
C ALA A 720 -4.47 -14.92 3.70
N MET A 721 -3.80 -13.87 3.27
CA MET A 721 -4.41 -12.55 3.02
C MET A 721 -3.82 -11.91 1.77
N THR A 722 -4.49 -10.87 1.24
CA THR A 722 -3.89 -10.11 0.14
C THR A 722 -2.71 -9.28 0.63
N ILE A 723 -1.73 -9.05 -0.27
CA ILE A 723 -0.60 -8.17 0.02
C ILE A 723 -1.09 -6.78 0.46
N HIS A 724 -2.17 -6.25 -0.15
CA HIS A 724 -2.80 -5.00 0.26
C HIS A 724 -3.26 -5.01 1.72
N LYS A 725 -3.95 -6.08 2.15
CA LYS A 725 -4.41 -6.21 3.55
C LYS A 725 -3.26 -6.41 4.54
N SER A 726 -2.07 -6.79 4.08
CA SER A 726 -0.89 -6.93 4.92
C SER A 726 -0.16 -5.62 5.19
N GLN A 727 -0.52 -4.52 4.49
CA GLN A 727 0.05 -3.20 4.75
C GLN A 727 -0.16 -2.82 6.21
N GLY A 728 0.82 -2.16 6.82
CA GLY A 728 0.84 -1.89 8.26
C GLY A 728 1.05 -3.14 9.14
N SER A 729 1.33 -4.34 8.58
CA SER A 729 1.66 -5.56 9.34
C SER A 729 3.07 -6.01 9.05
N GLU A 730 3.62 -6.81 9.98
CA GLU A 730 4.92 -7.45 9.84
C GLU A 730 4.84 -8.88 10.36
N PHE A 731 5.61 -9.76 9.73
CA PHE A 731 5.69 -11.16 10.09
C PHE A 731 7.16 -11.57 10.12
N ASP A 732 7.50 -12.55 10.93
CA ASP A 732 8.86 -13.09 10.94
C ASP A 732 9.17 -13.73 9.58
N HIS A 733 8.18 -14.43 9.01
CA HIS A 733 8.26 -15.10 7.71
C HIS A 733 7.03 -14.84 6.87
N THR A 734 7.23 -14.55 5.57
CA THR A 734 6.14 -14.43 4.61
C THR A 734 6.31 -15.41 3.46
N MET A 735 5.22 -16.02 3.05
CA MET A 735 5.13 -16.85 1.84
C MET A 735 4.27 -16.12 0.81
N MET A 736 4.88 -15.64 -0.26
CA MET A 736 4.18 -14.96 -1.35
C MET A 736 3.81 -15.98 -2.43
N VAL A 737 2.53 -16.11 -2.73
CA VAL A 737 2.00 -17.04 -3.74
C VAL A 737 1.46 -16.23 -4.91
N MET A 738 2.15 -16.27 -6.05
CA MET A 738 1.89 -15.40 -7.20
C MET A 738 1.68 -16.21 -8.47
N ASN A 739 0.76 -15.76 -9.32
CA ASN A 739 0.58 -16.29 -10.67
C ASN A 739 1.39 -15.45 -11.66
N GLY A 740 2.44 -16.04 -12.24
CA GLY A 740 3.33 -15.34 -13.18
C GLY A 740 2.67 -14.88 -14.49
N THR A 741 1.44 -15.32 -14.77
CA THR A 741 0.67 -14.91 -15.95
C THR A 741 -0.23 -13.70 -15.70
N GLU A 742 -0.43 -13.29 -14.43
CA GLU A 742 -1.35 -12.22 -14.08
C GLU A 742 -0.70 -10.85 -14.18
N ARG A 743 -1.44 -9.88 -14.73
CA ARG A 743 -0.99 -8.50 -14.93
C ARG A 743 -1.03 -7.64 -13.66
N THR A 744 -1.62 -8.16 -12.60
CA THR A 744 -1.72 -7.50 -11.29
C THR A 744 -0.42 -7.47 -10.51
N ILE A 745 0.60 -8.24 -10.96
CA ILE A 745 1.91 -8.25 -10.31
C ILE A 745 2.70 -7.03 -10.78
N THR A 746 2.95 -6.11 -9.87
CA THR A 746 3.75 -4.90 -10.08
C THR A 746 4.95 -4.84 -9.14
N LYS A 747 5.93 -4.00 -9.44
CA LYS A 747 7.11 -3.78 -8.58
C LYS A 747 6.69 -3.43 -7.15
N GLU A 748 5.76 -2.50 -7.00
CA GLU A 748 5.27 -2.01 -5.71
C GLU A 748 4.57 -3.13 -4.92
N LEU A 749 3.85 -4.02 -5.62
CA LEU A 749 3.22 -5.19 -5.00
C LEU A 749 4.28 -6.16 -4.46
N VAL A 750 5.25 -6.51 -5.30
CA VAL A 750 6.33 -7.44 -4.94
C VAL A 750 7.18 -6.85 -3.80
N TYR A 751 7.57 -5.58 -3.92
CA TYR A 751 8.29 -4.86 -2.87
C TYR A 751 7.54 -4.86 -1.54
N THR A 752 6.23 -4.52 -1.59
CA THR A 752 5.39 -4.50 -0.39
C THR A 752 5.33 -5.88 0.26
N GLY A 753 5.16 -6.95 -0.52
CA GLY A 753 5.11 -8.32 0.00
C GLY A 753 6.43 -8.77 0.64
N ILE A 754 7.57 -8.53 -0.03
CA ILE A 754 8.92 -8.85 0.48
C ILE A 754 9.17 -8.13 1.80
N THR A 755 8.83 -6.85 1.85
CA THR A 755 9.11 -6.00 3.02
C THR A 755 8.19 -6.25 4.22
N ARG A 756 7.20 -7.15 4.10
CA ARG A 756 6.42 -7.64 5.26
C ARG A 756 7.21 -8.62 6.12
N ALA A 757 8.25 -9.26 5.55
CA ALA A 757 9.08 -10.22 6.29
C ALA A 757 10.19 -9.53 7.09
N ARG A 758 10.44 -10.05 8.29
CA ARG A 758 11.58 -9.65 9.14
C ARG A 758 12.82 -10.51 8.86
N TYR A 759 12.63 -11.82 8.72
CA TYR A 759 13.74 -12.77 8.67
C TYR A 759 13.75 -13.62 7.41
N PHE A 760 12.58 -14.05 6.90
CA PHE A 760 12.53 -15.01 5.80
C PHE A 760 11.39 -14.71 4.82
N VAL A 761 11.68 -14.83 3.51
CA VAL A 761 10.71 -14.68 2.43
C VAL A 761 10.72 -15.93 1.57
N SER A 762 9.56 -16.51 1.32
CA SER A 762 9.35 -17.52 0.27
C SER A 762 8.54 -16.89 -0.85
N MET A 763 9.10 -16.83 -2.05
CA MET A 763 8.39 -16.35 -3.25
C MET A 763 8.05 -17.57 -4.13
N ILE A 764 6.78 -17.77 -4.36
CA ILE A 764 6.24 -18.85 -5.15
C ILE A 764 5.62 -18.25 -6.38
N VAL A 765 6.16 -18.61 -7.54
CA VAL A 765 5.68 -18.12 -8.84
C VAL A 765 5.20 -19.31 -9.66
N GLY A 766 3.90 -19.39 -9.87
CA GLY A 766 3.25 -20.41 -10.66
C GLY A 766 2.77 -19.88 -12.01
N ASN A 767 2.60 -20.78 -12.98
CA ASN A 767 1.99 -20.48 -14.27
C ASN A 767 0.71 -21.31 -14.43
N ASN A 768 -0.34 -20.73 -15.04
CA ASN A 768 -1.61 -21.41 -15.29
C ASN A 768 -1.55 -22.57 -16.30
N GLY A 769 -0.43 -22.69 -17.04
CA GLY A 769 -0.20 -23.77 -18.01
C GLY A 769 1.26 -23.85 -18.43
N CYS A 770 1.76 -25.08 -18.69
CA CYS A 770 3.16 -25.33 -18.99
C CYS A 770 3.62 -24.88 -20.41
N SER A 771 2.71 -24.36 -21.24
CA SER A 771 2.97 -24.14 -22.68
C SER A 771 3.30 -22.69 -23.07
N ASN A 772 3.02 -21.68 -22.21
CA ASN A 772 3.37 -20.30 -22.52
C ASN A 772 4.49 -19.83 -21.61
N THR A 773 5.69 -19.67 -22.18
CA THR A 773 6.82 -18.96 -21.58
C THR A 773 6.47 -17.47 -21.49
N VAL A 774 5.67 -17.10 -20.49
CA VAL A 774 5.49 -15.69 -20.17
C VAL A 774 6.83 -15.16 -19.67
N ASN A 775 7.31 -14.08 -20.29
CA ASN A 775 8.52 -13.42 -19.84
C ASN A 775 8.25 -12.78 -18.46
N LEU A 776 8.64 -13.51 -17.40
CA LEU A 776 8.47 -13.04 -16.01
C LEU A 776 9.21 -11.73 -15.75
N ASP A 777 10.31 -11.48 -16.48
CA ASP A 777 11.08 -10.25 -16.37
C ASP A 777 10.23 -9.03 -16.75
N ASP A 778 9.49 -9.10 -17.84
CA ASP A 778 8.62 -8.00 -18.28
C ASP A 778 7.44 -7.78 -17.31
N ARG A 779 6.93 -8.86 -16.72
CA ARG A 779 5.81 -8.78 -15.77
C ARG A 779 6.23 -8.13 -14.45
N PHE A 780 7.28 -8.63 -13.83
CA PHE A 780 7.79 -8.10 -12.57
C PHE A 780 8.40 -6.70 -12.70
N ALA A 781 8.78 -6.26 -13.90
CA ALA A 781 9.26 -4.92 -14.16
C ALA A 781 8.14 -3.86 -14.27
N GLN A 782 6.88 -4.27 -14.35
CA GLN A 782 5.77 -3.34 -14.48
C GLN A 782 5.60 -2.49 -13.22
N LYS A 783 5.49 -1.18 -13.41
CA LYS A 783 5.09 -0.23 -12.35
C LYS A 783 3.59 -0.04 -12.38
N VAL A 784 3.00 0.26 -11.24
CA VAL A 784 1.61 0.73 -11.18
C VAL A 784 1.52 2.03 -11.99
N LYS A 785 0.85 1.99 -13.13
CA LYS A 785 0.58 3.20 -13.91
C LYS A 785 -0.66 3.88 -13.33
N ARG A 786 -0.46 4.99 -12.65
CA ARG A 786 -1.54 5.88 -12.19
C ARG A 786 -1.32 7.25 -12.80
N SER A 787 -2.30 7.73 -13.53
CA SER A 787 -2.25 9.04 -14.14
C SER A 787 -2.73 10.10 -13.15
N SER A 788 -1.89 11.11 -12.90
CA SER A 788 -2.14 12.25 -12.02
C SER A 788 -1.40 13.47 -12.59
N GLY A 789 -1.92 14.67 -12.37
CA GLY A 789 -1.26 15.93 -12.68
C GLY A 789 -0.64 16.60 -11.46
N LEU A 790 -0.69 15.96 -10.29
CA LEU A 790 -0.22 16.57 -9.03
C LEU A 790 1.27 16.93 -9.07
N SER A 791 2.09 16.03 -9.60
CA SER A 791 3.54 16.22 -9.73
C SER A 791 3.87 17.44 -10.61
N GLU A 792 3.21 17.57 -11.77
CA GLU A 792 3.39 18.71 -12.69
C GLU A 792 2.91 20.02 -12.07
N ARG A 793 1.80 19.99 -11.33
CA ARG A 793 1.32 21.17 -10.61
C ARG A 793 2.24 21.61 -9.50
N LEU A 794 2.93 20.69 -8.86
CA LEU A 794 3.89 21.00 -7.80
C LEU A 794 5.19 21.58 -8.35
N TYR A 795 5.73 20.98 -9.41
CA TYR A 795 7.10 21.21 -9.88
C TYR A 795 7.19 21.90 -11.25
N GLY A 796 6.07 22.25 -11.87
CA GLY A 796 6.02 23.12 -13.06
C GLY A 796 6.54 22.46 -14.33
N ARG A 797 6.20 21.20 -14.55
CA ARG A 797 6.48 20.48 -15.81
C ARG A 797 5.31 20.59 -16.77
#